data_bae9803603a7cec5d9e04cd038a5c432
#
_entry.id   bae9803603a7cec5d9e04cd038a5c432
#
_cell.length_a   1.000
_cell.length_b   1.000
_cell.length_c   1.000
_cell.angle_alpha   90.00
_cell.angle_beta   90.00
_cell.angle_gamma   90.00
#
_symmetry.space_group_name_H-M   'P 1'
#
loop_
_entity.id
_entity.type
_entity.pdbx_description
1 polymer ?
#
loop_
_entity_poly.entity_id
_entity_poly.type
_entity_poly.pdbx_seq_one_letter_code
_entity_poly.pdbx_strand_id
1 'polypeptide(L)'
;MEMARSRLRQRASPLSEHGEGLPTSPAALRSHGSCFSKLLIGVCTKLTLLLLLPSARKSLLLLVKMKRMEELIRVKGARVNNLKNIDLNLPQGRLIVITGLSGSGKSSLAFDTLYAEGQRRYVESLSAYARQFLGRMNKPDCDYIKGLPPAIAIEQKTTARNPRSTVGTSTEIYDYLRMLFARIGRTISPVSGAEVKRHTRADVINCALSYSPGTRFTLLAPIVRSADRSMSEQLAVYLKQGISRLDLDGTMLHIDDVLQDADRLREVEASDAAFLLIDRLSVDPANEAVNRFTDSVERAFYEGKGECLLRFYPSKALHRFSERFEADGIQFEEPSDQLFSFNSPAGACPECEGFGKVIGIDEQLVVPNTALSIYDGAVVCWRGEKMGQWREEFCRRQAPRGFPIFKPFFELTQEEKNILWHGDKTEQALPKMEQVTLDAFFEMLRENQYKIQYRVMLARYRGKTTCPVCQGSRLKPEAGYVRVGGESISRLVRMSVADLSEWFDHVLKLEPHEEQLAARLLTELRQRLRFLVDVGLGYLTLDRAANTLSGGESQRINLATSLGSSLVGSLYILDEPSIGLHSRDTGRLIHVLKALRDLGNTVIVVEHDEEIMRAADYIVDIGPDAGRLGGRVVFAGPNPFAEGQAPSTDLPQQSTELPSYTLKYLSGEETIDVPSTRRSWTHSITVEGARANNLKGITVEFPLNVMTVVTGVSGSGKSTLVRSILYPALKRHFDEPADRPGEFLQLSGAVDAVKRVEFVDQHPIGRSSRSNPVTYLKAYDEIRKLMAEQTLAKQLGFSPAFFSFNTDGGRCEECKGEGVVHVEMQFMADLELPCEACEGKRFKKDILEVKYRGRNIYDILEMTVNQAIDFFTEGGQKRIVAKLRPLRDVGLGYIKLGQSSSTLSGGENQRVKLAYFLSLERSEPTLFIFDEPTTGLHFHDIHTLLKAFNALVGRGHSILIVEHNLDVIKCADYVIDLGPEGGRDGGYLVGAGTPEELVKLGKGYTAQYLKDKLRM
;
A
#
# COMPACT_ATOMS: atom_id res chain seq x y z
N MET A 1 26.41 31.69 -17.17
CA MET A 1 25.18 31.63 -17.99
C MET A 1 24.34 32.90 -17.94
N GLU A 2 24.27 33.61 -16.84
CA GLU A 2 23.55 34.91 -16.73
C GLU A 2 24.21 36.05 -17.53
N MET A 3 25.53 36.13 -17.57
CA MET A 3 26.20 37.13 -18.41
C MET A 3 25.99 36.93 -19.94
N ALA A 4 25.73 35.71 -20.38
CA ALA A 4 25.38 35.44 -21.77
C ALA A 4 23.91 35.79 -22.09
N ARG A 5 23.02 35.76 -21.10
CA ARG A 5 21.62 36.17 -21.26
C ARG A 5 21.45 37.71 -21.26
N SER A 6 22.29 38.44 -20.54
CA SER A 6 22.22 39.92 -20.53
C SER A 6 22.68 40.55 -21.85
N ARG A 7 23.66 39.96 -22.55
CA ARG A 7 24.13 40.47 -23.86
C ARG A 7 23.17 40.14 -25.03
N LEU A 8 22.30 39.14 -24.88
CA LEU A 8 21.27 38.85 -25.86
C LEU A 8 20.01 39.71 -25.70
N ARG A 9 19.77 40.31 -24.53
CA ARG A 9 18.64 41.23 -24.31
C ARG A 9 18.91 42.69 -24.71
N GLN A 10 20.16 43.08 -24.94
CA GLN A 10 20.52 44.46 -25.33
C GLN A 10 20.53 44.70 -26.86
N ARG A 11 20.16 43.71 -27.69
CA ARG A 11 20.08 43.88 -29.17
C ARG A 11 18.70 43.66 -29.75
N ALA A 12 17.66 43.77 -28.97
CA ALA A 12 16.28 43.78 -29.47
C ALA A 12 15.58 45.04 -28.95
N SER A 13 15.79 46.19 -29.65
CA SER A 13 14.86 47.31 -29.58
C SER A 13 13.92 47.28 -30.79
N PRO A 14 12.69 47.81 -30.67
CA PRO A 14 11.57 47.50 -31.52
C PRO A 14 11.58 48.34 -32.79
N LEU A 15 11.21 47.71 -33.89
CA LEU A 15 10.77 48.42 -35.11
C LEU A 15 9.26 48.32 -35.23
N SER A 16 8.70 49.48 -35.41
CA SER A 16 7.34 49.89 -35.57
C SER A 16 6.57 49.14 -36.68
N GLU A 17 5.32 49.08 -36.46
CA GLU A 17 4.23 48.79 -37.39
C GLU A 17 4.41 49.39 -38.80
N HIS A 18 4.28 48.56 -39.84
CA HIS A 18 3.48 48.85 -41.06
C HIS A 18 3.35 47.52 -41.83
N GLY A 19 2.13 47.25 -42.22
CA GLY A 19 1.72 46.05 -42.93
C GLY A 19 2.22 45.99 -44.36
N GLU A 20 2.25 44.83 -44.87
CA GLU A 20 1.87 44.36 -46.22
C GLU A 20 2.57 43.04 -46.62
N GLY A 21 1.81 42.12 -47.10
CA GLY A 21 2.15 41.18 -48.14
C GLY A 21 3.04 39.99 -47.85
N LEU A 22 2.48 38.84 -47.59
CA LEU A 22 3.16 37.53 -47.69
C LEU A 22 3.57 37.21 -49.15
N PRO A 23 4.79 36.69 -49.37
CA PRO A 23 5.02 35.76 -50.49
C PRO A 23 5.46 34.40 -49.96
N THR A 24 4.68 33.39 -50.35
CA THR A 24 4.97 31.99 -50.23
C THR A 24 6.08 31.56 -51.20
N SER A 25 7.23 31.12 -50.68
CA SER A 25 8.19 30.30 -51.41
C SER A 25 9.14 29.54 -50.46
N PRO A 26 9.37 28.25 -50.66
CA PRO A 26 10.11 27.38 -49.73
C PRO A 26 11.63 27.49 -49.75
N ALA A 27 12.20 28.43 -50.54
CA ALA A 27 13.67 28.53 -50.69
C ALA A 27 14.41 29.38 -49.66
N ALA A 28 13.67 30.22 -48.87
CA ALA A 28 14.29 31.13 -47.89
C ALA A 28 14.60 30.52 -46.52
N LEU A 29 14.10 29.31 -46.19
CA LEU A 29 14.29 28.65 -44.88
C LEU A 29 15.56 27.78 -44.81
N ARG A 30 16.31 27.60 -45.88
CA ARG A 30 17.54 26.78 -45.89
C ARG A 30 18.83 27.56 -45.59
N SER A 31 18.84 28.88 -45.63
CA SER A 31 20.07 29.68 -45.42
C SER A 31 20.29 30.10 -43.96
N HIS A 32 19.28 30.10 -43.08
CA HIS A 32 19.43 30.45 -41.66
C HIS A 32 19.72 29.27 -40.74
N GLY A 33 19.42 28.03 -41.13
CA GLY A 33 19.73 26.81 -40.35
C GLY A 33 21.22 26.43 -40.34
N SER A 34 21.95 26.81 -41.39
CA SER A 34 23.39 26.46 -41.51
C SER A 34 24.33 27.35 -40.68
N CYS A 35 23.91 28.55 -40.32
CA CYS A 35 24.71 29.46 -39.50
C CYS A 35 24.58 29.13 -38.00
N PHE A 36 23.41 28.70 -37.56
CA PHE A 36 23.15 28.34 -36.15
C PHE A 36 23.78 26.98 -35.77
N SER A 37 23.74 26.00 -36.71
CA SER A 37 24.39 24.69 -36.48
C SER A 37 25.91 24.79 -36.47
N LYS A 38 26.51 25.64 -37.33
CA LYS A 38 27.96 25.88 -37.31
C LYS A 38 28.42 26.64 -36.06
N LEU A 39 27.61 27.55 -35.51
CA LEU A 39 27.90 28.21 -34.23
C LEU A 39 27.81 27.29 -33.04
N LEU A 40 26.78 26.40 -33.01
CA LEU A 40 26.62 25.40 -31.95
C LEU A 40 27.72 24.33 -31.98
N ILE A 41 28.08 23.84 -33.18
CA ILE A 41 29.16 22.86 -33.37
C ILE A 41 30.51 23.49 -33.01
N GLY A 42 30.75 24.78 -33.35
CA GLY A 42 31.98 25.51 -32.98
C GLY A 42 32.12 25.80 -31.49
N VAL A 43 31.00 25.96 -30.77
CA VAL A 43 30.99 26.11 -29.31
C VAL A 43 31.13 24.76 -28.63
N CYS A 44 30.47 23.70 -29.12
CA CYS A 44 30.64 22.35 -28.58
C CYS A 44 32.06 21.80 -28.81
N THR A 45 32.67 22.02 -29.97
CA THR A 45 34.05 21.55 -30.22
C THR A 45 35.09 22.34 -29.41
N LYS A 46 34.90 23.65 -29.18
CA LYS A 46 35.76 24.41 -28.27
C LYS A 46 35.58 24.02 -26.81
N LEU A 47 34.36 23.67 -26.37
CA LEU A 47 34.15 23.17 -25.01
C LEU A 47 34.73 21.74 -24.83
N THR A 48 34.64 20.88 -25.84
CA THR A 48 35.26 19.53 -25.82
C THR A 48 36.77 19.59 -25.88
N LEU A 49 37.39 20.52 -26.60
CA LEU A 49 38.84 20.72 -26.58
C LEU A 49 39.35 21.35 -25.27
N LEU A 50 38.58 22.20 -24.62
CA LEU A 50 38.91 22.73 -23.27
C LEU A 50 38.80 21.62 -22.20
N LEU A 51 37.92 20.64 -22.38
CA LEU A 51 37.77 19.51 -21.45
C LEU A 51 38.86 18.43 -21.61
N LEU A 52 39.66 18.50 -22.67
CA LEU A 52 40.79 17.59 -22.91
C LEU A 52 42.10 18.08 -22.28
N LEU A 53 42.19 19.30 -21.77
CA LEU A 53 43.34 19.80 -21.05
C LEU A 53 43.29 19.37 -19.57
N PRO A 54 44.25 18.65 -19.01
CA PRO A 54 44.26 18.17 -17.63
C PRO A 54 44.13 19.30 -16.59
N SER A 55 44.61 20.49 -16.89
CA SER A 55 44.53 21.70 -16.06
C SER A 55 43.12 22.30 -16.03
N ALA A 56 42.39 22.32 -17.16
CA ALA A 56 41.04 22.83 -17.26
C ALA A 56 40.05 21.86 -16.57
N ARG A 57 40.28 20.56 -16.67
CA ARG A 57 39.50 19.52 -15.93
C ARG A 57 39.69 19.68 -14.42
N LYS A 58 40.90 19.90 -13.93
CA LYS A 58 41.17 20.20 -12.51
C LYS A 58 40.48 21.47 -12.06
N SER A 59 40.55 22.55 -12.86
CA SER A 59 39.90 23.82 -12.51
C SER A 59 38.39 23.75 -12.58
N LEU A 60 37.82 23.03 -13.53
CA LEU A 60 36.37 22.78 -13.59
C LEU A 60 35.87 21.89 -12.43
N LEU A 61 36.63 20.85 -12.09
CA LEU A 61 36.40 20.02 -10.92
C LEU A 61 36.55 20.80 -9.60
N LEU A 62 37.52 21.70 -9.52
CA LEU A 62 37.69 22.63 -8.38
C LEU A 62 36.53 23.64 -8.31
N LEU A 63 36.09 24.22 -9.43
CA LEU A 63 34.95 25.13 -9.50
C LEU A 63 33.64 24.43 -9.14
N VAL A 64 33.45 23.19 -9.60
CA VAL A 64 32.30 22.36 -9.22
C VAL A 64 32.38 21.94 -7.75
N LYS A 65 33.59 21.63 -7.24
CA LYS A 65 33.80 21.35 -5.80
C LYS A 65 33.59 22.60 -4.95
N MET A 66 34.15 23.75 -5.37
CA MET A 66 33.98 25.04 -4.64
C MET A 66 32.51 25.50 -4.65
N LYS A 67 31.76 25.28 -5.75
CA LYS A 67 30.32 25.57 -5.80
C LYS A 67 29.48 24.60 -4.93
N ARG A 68 29.95 23.35 -4.75
CA ARG A 68 29.33 22.41 -3.79
C ARG A 68 29.66 22.70 -2.32
N MET A 69 30.73 23.42 -2.02
CA MET A 69 31.14 23.77 -0.65
C MET A 69 30.31 24.90 -0.01
N GLU A 70 29.43 25.61 -0.75
CA GLU A 70 28.66 26.73 -0.23
C GLU A 70 27.15 26.52 -0.09
N GLU A 71 26.61 25.37 -0.45
CA GLU A 71 25.17 25.13 -0.38
C GLU A 71 24.79 24.52 0.99
N LEU A 72 24.58 25.43 1.98
CA LEU A 72 24.09 25.06 3.31
C LEU A 72 22.64 25.49 3.49
N ILE A 73 21.83 24.63 4.10
CA ILE A 73 20.55 25.01 4.69
C ILE A 73 20.87 25.65 6.05
N ARG A 74 20.62 26.96 6.18
CA ARG A 74 20.89 27.72 7.42
C ARG A 74 19.58 27.98 8.14
N VAL A 75 19.40 27.35 9.28
CA VAL A 75 18.29 27.59 10.21
C VAL A 75 18.77 28.50 11.31
N LYS A 76 18.02 29.58 11.60
CA LYS A 76 18.32 30.53 12.65
C LYS A 76 17.13 30.75 13.56
N GLY A 77 17.34 30.56 14.84
CA GLY A 77 16.37 30.89 15.88
C GLY A 77 15.10 30.02 15.83
N ALA A 78 15.19 28.70 15.59
CA ALA A 78 14.02 27.81 15.57
C ALA A 78 13.48 27.60 16.99
N ARG A 79 12.17 27.92 17.19
CA ARG A 79 11.48 27.87 18.49
C ARG A 79 10.16 27.12 18.47
N VAL A 80 9.92 26.35 17.41
CA VAL A 80 8.67 25.57 17.25
C VAL A 80 8.58 24.52 18.34
N ASN A 81 7.44 24.39 18.97
CA ASN A 81 7.11 23.43 20.04
C ASN A 81 8.12 23.52 21.22
N ASN A 82 8.94 22.48 21.43
CA ASN A 82 9.92 22.43 22.50
C ASN A 82 11.33 22.91 22.11
N LEU A 83 11.54 23.33 20.86
CA LEU A 83 12.84 23.81 20.39
C LEU A 83 13.27 25.11 21.09
N LYS A 84 14.55 25.19 21.48
CA LYS A 84 15.10 26.26 22.28
C LYS A 84 16.04 27.16 21.49
N ASN A 85 15.45 27.96 20.56
CA ASN A 85 16.17 28.93 19.75
C ASN A 85 17.38 28.30 19.03
N ILE A 86 17.10 27.22 18.27
CA ILE A 86 18.15 26.45 17.60
C ILE A 86 18.72 27.21 16.39
N ASP A 87 20.03 27.25 16.35
CA ASP A 87 20.81 27.68 15.18
C ASP A 87 21.49 26.44 14.59
N LEU A 88 21.30 26.15 13.29
CA LEU A 88 21.80 24.94 12.65
C LEU A 88 22.20 25.19 11.20
N ASN A 89 23.31 24.58 10.78
CA ASN A 89 23.79 24.61 9.41
C ASN A 89 23.83 23.15 8.89
N LEU A 90 23.00 22.81 7.90
CA LEU A 90 22.93 21.49 7.32
C LEU A 90 23.52 21.47 5.90
N PRO A 91 24.45 20.56 5.59
CA PRO A 91 25.03 20.45 4.26
C PRO A 91 24.01 19.89 3.25
N GLN A 92 23.90 20.52 2.06
CA GLN A 92 23.09 19.99 0.98
C GLN A 92 23.76 18.81 0.27
N GLY A 93 22.95 17.97 -0.40
CA GLY A 93 23.43 16.81 -1.15
C GLY A 93 24.03 15.71 -0.25
N ARG A 94 23.57 15.58 0.98
CA ARG A 94 24.03 14.62 1.98
C ARG A 94 22.87 13.84 2.56
N LEU A 95 23.18 12.65 3.09
CA LEU A 95 22.29 11.86 3.96
C LEU A 95 22.49 12.34 5.40
N ILE A 96 21.49 13.00 5.96
CA ILE A 96 21.52 13.62 7.29
C ILE A 96 20.55 12.86 8.18
N VAL A 97 21.02 12.37 9.31
CA VAL A 97 20.15 11.75 10.32
C VAL A 97 19.93 12.73 11.48
N ILE A 98 18.65 12.98 11.79
CA ILE A 98 18.22 13.70 12.99
C ILE A 98 17.81 12.66 14.03
N THR A 99 18.51 12.62 15.17
CA THR A 99 18.32 11.64 16.21
C THR A 99 18.20 12.29 17.61
N GLY A 100 18.08 11.48 18.66
CA GLY A 100 17.89 11.91 20.05
C GLY A 100 16.73 11.20 20.73
N LEU A 101 16.51 11.42 22.01
CA LEU A 101 15.48 10.77 22.81
C LEU A 101 14.07 10.98 22.26
N SER A 102 13.14 10.05 22.55
CA SER A 102 11.73 10.24 22.24
C SER A 102 11.21 11.53 22.90
N GLY A 103 10.51 12.40 22.10
CA GLY A 103 10.05 13.71 22.61
C GLY A 103 11.12 14.79 22.73
N SER A 104 12.34 14.60 22.23
CA SER A 104 13.41 15.62 22.31
C SER A 104 13.21 16.80 21.35
N GLY A 105 12.36 16.70 20.32
CA GLY A 105 12.06 17.76 19.34
C GLY A 105 12.54 17.48 17.92
N LYS A 106 12.89 16.22 17.58
CA LYS A 106 13.32 15.80 16.24
C LYS A 106 12.31 16.15 15.16
N SER A 107 11.07 15.68 15.33
CA SER A 107 9.99 15.94 14.38
C SER A 107 9.63 17.43 14.30
N SER A 108 9.74 18.17 15.42
CA SER A 108 9.56 19.63 15.43
C SER A 108 10.59 20.35 14.56
N LEU A 109 11.84 19.88 14.52
CA LEU A 109 12.86 20.43 13.64
C LEU A 109 12.64 20.01 12.17
N ALA A 110 12.40 18.69 11.93
CA ALA A 110 12.33 18.13 10.58
C ALA A 110 11.04 18.54 9.87
N PHE A 111 9.88 18.31 10.51
CA PHE A 111 8.56 18.49 9.89
C PHE A 111 7.97 19.87 10.20
N ASP A 112 7.87 20.25 11.47
CA ASP A 112 7.19 21.50 11.84
C ASP A 112 8.02 22.75 11.54
N THR A 113 9.32 22.60 11.26
CA THR A 113 10.22 23.71 10.92
C THR A 113 10.71 23.66 9.47
N LEU A 114 11.49 22.65 9.08
CA LEU A 114 12.10 22.56 7.74
C LEU A 114 11.06 22.28 6.66
N TYR A 115 10.27 21.23 6.83
CA TYR A 115 9.24 20.87 5.85
C TYR A 115 8.15 21.93 5.74
N ALA A 116 7.63 22.41 6.88
CA ALA A 116 6.60 23.43 6.92
C ALA A 116 7.00 24.71 6.18
N GLU A 117 8.25 25.18 6.36
CA GLU A 117 8.77 26.33 5.62
C GLU A 117 8.96 26.04 4.13
N GLY A 118 9.43 24.84 3.77
CA GLY A 118 9.55 24.40 2.38
C GLY A 118 8.21 24.39 1.66
N GLN A 119 7.19 23.82 2.31
CA GLN A 119 5.81 23.77 1.81
C GLN A 119 5.21 25.18 1.70
N ARG A 120 5.40 26.03 2.72
CA ARG A 120 4.94 27.42 2.70
C ARG A 120 5.50 28.19 1.49
N ARG A 121 6.79 28.06 1.22
CA ARG A 121 7.45 28.72 0.06
C ARG A 121 6.93 28.17 -1.28
N TYR A 122 6.69 26.88 -1.34
CA TYR A 122 6.11 26.25 -2.52
C TYR A 122 4.71 26.81 -2.81
N VAL A 123 3.84 26.86 -1.79
CA VAL A 123 2.49 27.42 -1.91
C VAL A 123 2.53 28.91 -2.27
N GLU A 124 3.45 29.70 -1.71
CA GLU A 124 3.65 31.10 -2.06
C GLU A 124 4.11 31.32 -3.51
N SER A 125 4.80 30.35 -4.11
CA SER A 125 5.20 30.38 -5.51
C SER A 125 4.08 30.13 -6.52
N LEU A 126 2.94 29.57 -6.05
CA LEU A 126 1.79 29.27 -6.88
C LEU A 126 1.00 30.53 -7.27
N SER A 127 0.13 30.38 -8.28
CA SER A 127 -0.73 31.49 -8.71
C SER A 127 -1.67 31.97 -7.59
N ALA A 128 -2.12 33.24 -7.67
CA ALA A 128 -3.03 33.83 -6.68
C ALA A 128 -4.33 33.01 -6.54
N TYR A 129 -4.82 32.42 -7.65
CA TYR A 129 -5.98 31.55 -7.68
C TYR A 129 -5.74 30.27 -6.88
N ALA A 130 -4.64 29.56 -7.13
CA ALA A 130 -4.29 28.32 -6.40
C ALA A 130 -4.09 28.60 -4.89
N ARG A 131 -3.49 29.74 -4.52
CA ARG A 131 -3.34 30.15 -3.11
C ARG A 131 -4.66 30.42 -2.39
N GLN A 132 -5.69 30.85 -3.12
CA GLN A 132 -7.02 31.08 -2.53
C GLN A 132 -7.68 29.76 -2.06
N PHE A 133 -7.43 28.65 -2.76
CA PHE A 133 -7.92 27.30 -2.38
C PHE A 133 -7.06 26.64 -1.29
N LEU A 134 -5.74 26.86 -1.31
CA LEU A 134 -4.81 26.23 -0.36
C LEU A 134 -4.70 26.96 0.98
N GLY A 135 -5.26 28.17 1.10
CA GLY A 135 -5.19 28.98 2.30
C GLY A 135 -3.80 29.57 2.59
N ARG A 136 -3.70 30.36 3.67
CA ARG A 136 -2.39 30.87 4.14
C ARG A 136 -1.76 29.86 5.09
N MET A 137 -0.56 29.39 4.77
CA MET A 137 0.25 28.60 5.70
C MET A 137 0.98 29.51 6.67
N ASN A 138 0.93 29.19 7.95
CA ASN A 138 1.66 29.93 8.98
C ASN A 138 3.17 29.74 8.81
N LYS A 139 3.93 30.81 9.00
CA LYS A 139 5.38 30.72 9.06
C LYS A 139 5.77 29.99 10.35
N PRO A 140 6.69 29.00 10.30
CA PRO A 140 7.25 28.40 11.51
C PRO A 140 7.89 29.47 12.40
N ASP A 141 7.82 29.29 13.71
CA ASP A 141 8.47 30.21 14.66
C ASP A 141 10.01 30.08 14.58
N CYS A 142 10.58 30.85 13.70
CA CYS A 142 12.02 30.97 13.48
C CYS A 142 12.38 32.36 12.93
N ASP A 143 13.61 32.77 13.14
CA ASP A 143 14.10 34.06 12.60
C ASP A 143 14.15 33.97 11.06
N TYR A 144 14.90 33.01 10.53
CA TYR A 144 14.93 32.73 9.10
C TYR A 144 15.44 31.32 8.78
N ILE A 145 15.09 30.81 7.60
CA ILE A 145 15.70 29.64 6.99
C ILE A 145 16.17 30.03 5.59
N LYS A 146 17.46 29.81 5.28
CA LYS A 146 18.08 30.14 3.97
C LYS A 146 18.62 28.87 3.32
N GLY A 147 18.68 28.85 1.97
CA GLY A 147 19.19 27.68 1.23
C GLY A 147 18.30 26.43 1.24
N LEU A 148 17.01 26.56 1.56
CA LEU A 148 16.09 25.43 1.62
C LEU A 148 15.61 25.07 0.19
N PRO A 149 15.89 23.84 -0.31
CA PRO A 149 15.35 23.35 -1.58
C PRO A 149 13.85 23.05 -1.47
N PRO A 150 13.15 22.77 -2.59
CA PRO A 150 11.79 22.23 -2.56
C PRO A 150 11.73 20.97 -1.68
N ALA A 151 10.83 20.96 -0.69
CA ALA A 151 10.77 19.92 0.32
C ALA A 151 9.64 18.92 0.06
N ILE A 152 9.96 17.63 0.20
CA ILE A 152 9.04 16.51 0.08
C ILE A 152 9.10 15.71 1.39
N ALA A 153 7.95 15.52 2.05
CA ALA A 153 7.87 14.71 3.25
C ALA A 153 7.30 13.32 2.93
N ILE A 154 7.86 12.30 3.55
CA ILE A 154 7.39 10.92 3.47
C ILE A 154 7.06 10.45 4.89
N GLU A 155 5.80 10.64 5.28
CA GLU A 155 5.27 10.30 6.59
C GLU A 155 4.67 8.89 6.62
N GLN A 156 4.48 8.36 7.83
CA GLN A 156 3.88 7.01 8.05
C GLN A 156 2.36 6.96 7.94
N LYS A 157 1.69 8.11 7.86
CA LYS A 157 0.24 8.15 7.84
C LYS A 157 -0.31 7.49 6.58
N THR A 158 -1.15 6.49 6.73
CA THR A 158 -1.91 5.89 5.64
C THR A 158 -2.96 6.89 5.16
N THR A 159 -2.67 7.59 4.07
CA THR A 159 -3.57 8.62 3.51
C THR A 159 -4.71 8.03 2.68
N ALA A 160 -4.66 6.75 2.33
CA ALA A 160 -5.64 6.14 1.44
C ALA A 160 -6.96 5.80 2.15
N ARG A 161 -7.87 6.77 2.25
CA ARG A 161 -9.28 6.55 2.64
C ARG A 161 -10.11 5.92 1.52
N ASN A 162 -9.63 5.94 0.28
CA ASN A 162 -10.36 5.41 -0.87
C ASN A 162 -10.28 3.88 -0.91
N PRO A 163 -11.40 3.15 -0.78
CA PRO A 163 -11.40 1.68 -0.79
C PRO A 163 -11.05 1.06 -2.15
N ARG A 164 -11.04 1.85 -3.24
CA ARG A 164 -10.61 1.40 -4.57
C ARG A 164 -9.10 1.50 -4.78
N SER A 165 -8.38 2.26 -3.93
CA SER A 165 -6.91 2.40 -4.05
C SER A 165 -6.20 1.08 -3.77
N THR A 166 -5.23 0.74 -4.62
CA THR A 166 -4.39 -0.46 -4.51
C THR A 166 -2.91 -0.08 -4.55
N VAL A 167 -2.03 -1.02 -4.24
CA VAL A 167 -0.58 -0.86 -4.41
C VAL A 167 -0.28 -0.42 -5.85
N GLY A 168 -0.87 -1.09 -6.85
CA GLY A 168 -0.66 -0.76 -8.26
C GLY A 168 -1.06 0.67 -8.64
N THR A 169 -2.17 1.18 -8.09
CA THR A 169 -2.60 2.58 -8.38
C THR A 169 -1.78 3.60 -7.59
N SER A 170 -1.34 3.27 -6.36
CA SER A 170 -0.51 4.16 -5.54
C SER A 170 0.91 4.31 -6.08
N THR A 171 1.41 3.30 -6.82
CA THR A 171 2.74 3.30 -7.44
C THR A 171 2.71 3.72 -8.92
N GLU A 172 1.54 4.03 -9.45
CA GLU A 172 1.30 4.31 -10.88
C GLU A 172 1.60 3.12 -11.83
N ILE A 173 2.09 2.00 -11.32
CA ILE A 173 2.42 0.80 -12.13
C ILE A 173 1.18 0.30 -12.85
N TYR A 174 0.01 0.36 -12.22
CA TYR A 174 -1.25 -0.06 -12.84
C TYR A 174 -1.62 0.79 -14.06
N ASP A 175 -1.31 2.09 -14.04
CA ASP A 175 -1.57 3.00 -15.16
C ASP A 175 -0.67 2.69 -16.37
N TYR A 176 0.59 2.36 -16.12
CA TYR A 176 1.49 1.87 -17.17
C TYR A 176 1.06 0.50 -17.72
N LEU A 177 0.57 -0.41 -16.86
CA LEU A 177 0.03 -1.71 -17.31
C LEU A 177 -1.20 -1.52 -18.21
N ARG A 178 -2.14 -0.63 -17.83
CA ARG A 178 -3.31 -0.33 -18.68
C ARG A 178 -2.89 0.15 -20.06
N MET A 179 -1.95 1.10 -20.10
CA MET A 179 -1.42 1.62 -21.38
C MET A 179 -0.69 0.55 -22.18
N LEU A 180 0.03 -0.37 -21.54
CA LEU A 180 0.69 -1.49 -22.21
C LEU A 180 -0.33 -2.41 -22.87
N PHE A 181 -1.35 -2.83 -22.12
CA PHE A 181 -2.41 -3.71 -22.63
C PHE A 181 -3.25 -3.03 -23.74
N ALA A 182 -3.46 -1.73 -23.64
CA ALA A 182 -4.15 -0.97 -24.71
C ALA A 182 -3.34 -0.89 -26.01
N ARG A 183 -2.00 -0.89 -25.95
CA ARG A 183 -1.14 -0.71 -27.13
C ARG A 183 -0.73 -2.01 -27.81
N ILE A 184 -0.43 -3.06 -27.05
CA ILE A 184 0.10 -4.32 -27.57
C ILE A 184 -0.70 -5.54 -27.12
N GLY A 185 -1.83 -5.34 -26.44
CA GLY A 185 -2.70 -6.43 -26.01
C GLY A 185 -3.39 -7.11 -27.18
N ARG A 186 -3.34 -8.45 -27.20
CA ARG A 186 -4.01 -9.30 -28.18
C ARG A 186 -5.27 -9.88 -27.56
N THR A 187 -6.42 -9.67 -28.19
CA THR A 187 -7.70 -10.26 -27.73
C THR A 187 -7.77 -11.70 -28.19
N ILE A 188 -8.05 -12.62 -27.26
CA ILE A 188 -8.17 -14.06 -27.52
C ILE A 188 -9.60 -14.48 -27.28
N SER A 189 -10.22 -15.14 -28.24
CA SER A 189 -11.56 -15.69 -28.09
C SER A 189 -11.61 -16.74 -26.95
N PRO A 190 -12.56 -16.65 -26.03
CA PRO A 190 -12.72 -17.66 -24.96
C PRO A 190 -13.26 -18.99 -25.48
N VAL A 191 -13.80 -19.05 -26.71
CA VAL A 191 -14.39 -20.24 -27.31
C VAL A 191 -13.37 -21.04 -28.09
N SER A 192 -12.74 -20.42 -29.10
CA SER A 192 -11.78 -21.09 -29.98
C SER A 192 -10.33 -20.97 -29.53
N GLY A 193 -10.03 -20.02 -28.64
CA GLY A 193 -8.64 -19.65 -28.30
C GLY A 193 -7.88 -18.91 -29.42
N ALA A 194 -8.56 -18.57 -30.50
CA ALA A 194 -7.98 -17.85 -31.64
C ALA A 194 -7.84 -16.34 -31.32
N GLU A 195 -6.85 -15.70 -31.92
CA GLU A 195 -6.67 -14.25 -31.81
C GLU A 195 -7.77 -13.53 -32.62
N VAL A 196 -8.46 -12.61 -31.95
CA VAL A 196 -9.47 -11.75 -32.56
C VAL A 196 -8.76 -10.58 -33.25
N LYS A 197 -8.94 -10.48 -34.56
CA LYS A 197 -8.32 -9.43 -35.37
C LYS A 197 -9.38 -8.72 -36.20
N ARG A 198 -9.22 -7.42 -36.33
CA ARG A 198 -9.88 -6.63 -37.32
C ARG A 198 -9.03 -6.72 -38.59
N HIS A 199 -9.55 -7.42 -39.59
CA HIS A 199 -8.82 -7.56 -40.85
C HIS A 199 -8.88 -6.26 -41.65
N THR A 200 -7.74 -5.86 -42.15
CA THR A 200 -7.61 -4.74 -43.11
C THR A 200 -7.62 -5.22 -44.55
N ARG A 201 -7.82 -4.31 -45.48
CA ARG A 201 -7.66 -4.61 -46.90
C ARG A 201 -6.30 -5.23 -47.22
N ALA A 202 -5.25 -4.72 -46.56
CA ALA A 202 -3.88 -5.26 -46.71
C ALA A 202 -3.78 -6.73 -46.25
N ASP A 203 -4.49 -7.15 -45.22
CA ASP A 203 -4.49 -8.54 -44.77
C ASP A 203 -5.10 -9.49 -45.82
N VAL A 204 -6.20 -9.07 -46.47
CA VAL A 204 -6.82 -9.82 -47.54
C VAL A 204 -5.87 -9.96 -48.73
N ILE A 205 -5.21 -8.85 -49.11
CA ILE A 205 -4.23 -8.81 -50.21
C ILE A 205 -3.02 -9.69 -49.89
N ASN A 206 -2.45 -9.57 -48.69
CA ASN A 206 -1.30 -10.34 -48.24
C ASN A 206 -1.62 -11.85 -48.19
N CYS A 207 -2.83 -12.22 -47.76
CA CYS A 207 -3.28 -13.61 -47.80
C CYS A 207 -3.30 -14.13 -49.24
N ALA A 208 -3.86 -13.36 -50.22
CA ALA A 208 -3.84 -13.76 -51.61
C ALA A 208 -2.41 -13.90 -52.16
N LEU A 209 -1.54 -12.92 -51.88
CA LEU A 209 -0.14 -12.90 -52.32
C LEU A 209 0.73 -13.98 -51.70
N SER A 210 0.29 -14.60 -50.61
CA SER A 210 0.99 -15.75 -49.97
C SER A 210 0.90 -17.04 -50.81
N TYR A 211 -0.01 -17.08 -51.76
CA TYR A 211 -0.15 -18.19 -52.71
C TYR A 211 0.73 -17.98 -53.95
N SER A 212 1.03 -19.06 -54.66
CA SER A 212 1.88 -19.03 -55.87
C SER A 212 1.30 -18.13 -56.97
N PRO A 213 2.10 -17.30 -57.67
CA PRO A 213 1.65 -16.52 -58.78
C PRO A 213 0.86 -17.35 -59.81
N GLY A 214 -0.24 -16.82 -60.35
CA GLY A 214 -1.13 -17.53 -61.29
C GLY A 214 -2.21 -18.38 -60.61
N THR A 215 -2.18 -18.59 -59.26
CA THR A 215 -3.26 -19.29 -58.57
C THR A 215 -4.57 -18.51 -58.73
N ARG A 216 -5.63 -19.21 -59.14
CA ARG A 216 -6.96 -18.59 -59.33
C ARG A 216 -7.73 -18.56 -58.02
N PHE A 217 -8.38 -17.46 -57.74
CA PHE A 217 -9.26 -17.30 -56.59
C PHE A 217 -10.50 -16.45 -56.93
N THR A 218 -11.51 -16.62 -56.09
CA THR A 218 -12.73 -15.77 -56.15
C THR A 218 -12.80 -14.94 -54.88
N LEU A 219 -13.16 -13.69 -55.03
CA LEU A 219 -13.49 -12.77 -53.96
C LEU A 219 -15.01 -12.79 -53.77
N LEU A 220 -15.42 -13.13 -52.56
CA LEU A 220 -16.81 -13.39 -52.20
C LEU A 220 -17.25 -12.44 -51.08
N ALA A 221 -18.54 -12.15 -51.00
CA ALA A 221 -19.16 -11.45 -49.88
C ALA A 221 -20.38 -12.24 -49.35
N PRO A 222 -20.66 -12.24 -48.05
CA PRO A 222 -21.87 -12.85 -47.51
C PRO A 222 -23.13 -12.18 -48.10
N ILE A 223 -24.20 -12.94 -48.29
CA ILE A 223 -25.51 -12.42 -48.67
C ILE A 223 -26.14 -11.78 -47.44
N VAL A 224 -26.21 -10.46 -47.38
CA VAL A 224 -26.82 -9.73 -46.29
C VAL A 224 -28.26 -9.38 -46.62
N ARG A 225 -29.17 -10.04 -45.94
CA ARG A 225 -30.62 -9.81 -46.11
C ARG A 225 -31.10 -8.71 -45.15
N SER A 226 -31.89 -7.76 -45.69
CA SER A 226 -32.65 -6.82 -44.85
C SER A 226 -33.83 -7.53 -44.18
N ALA A 227 -34.17 -7.18 -42.95
CA ALA A 227 -35.24 -7.83 -42.18
C ALA A 227 -36.62 -7.79 -42.93
N ASP A 228 -36.83 -6.78 -43.77
CA ASP A 228 -38.09 -6.51 -44.46
C ASP A 228 -38.14 -7.13 -45.87
N ARG A 229 -37.14 -7.95 -46.29
CA ARG A 229 -37.05 -8.47 -47.65
C ARG A 229 -36.93 -9.98 -47.67
N SER A 230 -37.57 -10.59 -48.66
CA SER A 230 -37.34 -12.01 -48.95
C SER A 230 -35.98 -12.23 -49.64
N MET A 231 -35.46 -13.45 -49.67
CA MET A 231 -34.22 -13.80 -50.35
C MET A 231 -34.29 -13.44 -51.84
N SER A 232 -35.42 -13.75 -52.54
CA SER A 232 -35.62 -13.41 -53.92
C SER A 232 -35.57 -11.91 -54.19
N GLU A 233 -36.20 -11.08 -53.36
CA GLU A 233 -36.16 -9.63 -53.49
C GLU A 233 -34.75 -9.08 -53.25
N GLN A 234 -34.01 -9.65 -52.26
CA GLN A 234 -32.65 -9.23 -51.98
C GLN A 234 -31.69 -9.60 -53.14
N LEU A 235 -31.82 -10.79 -53.72
CA LEU A 235 -31.05 -11.20 -54.89
C LEU A 235 -31.36 -10.33 -56.14
N ALA A 236 -32.63 -9.95 -56.32
CA ALA A 236 -33.02 -9.01 -57.39
C ALA A 236 -32.42 -7.61 -57.21
N VAL A 237 -32.18 -7.16 -55.93
CA VAL A 237 -31.46 -5.91 -55.64
C VAL A 237 -30.00 -6.03 -56.07
N TYR A 238 -29.30 -7.12 -55.67
CA TYR A 238 -27.91 -7.35 -56.03
C TYR A 238 -27.72 -7.42 -57.56
N LEU A 239 -28.66 -8.03 -58.27
CA LEU A 239 -28.64 -8.07 -59.73
C LEU A 239 -28.70 -6.66 -60.33
N LYS A 240 -29.57 -5.78 -59.81
CA LYS A 240 -29.64 -4.37 -60.19
C LYS A 240 -28.39 -3.57 -59.88
N GLN A 241 -27.64 -3.96 -58.84
CA GLN A 241 -26.34 -3.38 -58.46
C GLN A 241 -25.17 -3.92 -59.29
N GLY A 242 -25.44 -4.82 -60.24
CA GLY A 242 -24.45 -5.37 -61.15
C GLY A 242 -23.73 -6.61 -60.67
N ILE A 243 -24.21 -7.24 -59.58
CA ILE A 243 -23.71 -8.53 -59.11
C ILE A 243 -24.62 -9.62 -59.70
N SER A 244 -24.08 -10.37 -60.65
CA SER A 244 -24.89 -11.32 -61.44
C SER A 244 -24.67 -12.79 -61.04
N ARG A 245 -23.77 -13.11 -60.06
CA ARG A 245 -23.39 -14.47 -59.76
C ARG A 245 -23.27 -14.70 -58.24
N LEU A 246 -23.57 -15.95 -57.87
CA LEU A 246 -23.40 -16.52 -56.58
C LEU A 246 -22.36 -17.66 -56.59
N ASP A 247 -21.72 -17.88 -55.50
CA ASP A 247 -20.94 -19.09 -55.21
C ASP A 247 -21.72 -19.90 -54.15
N LEU A 248 -22.16 -21.08 -54.47
CA LEU A 248 -22.78 -22.01 -53.57
C LEU A 248 -21.84 -23.19 -53.39
N ASP A 249 -21.16 -23.26 -52.27
CA ASP A 249 -20.14 -24.26 -51.89
C ASP A 249 -19.10 -24.57 -53.00
N GLY A 250 -18.64 -23.52 -53.70
CA GLY A 250 -17.66 -23.60 -54.78
C GLY A 250 -18.28 -23.87 -56.16
N THR A 251 -19.59 -23.90 -56.25
CA THR A 251 -20.34 -23.98 -57.53
C THR A 251 -20.89 -22.61 -57.91
N MET A 252 -20.55 -22.13 -59.08
CA MET A 252 -20.99 -20.81 -59.52
C MET A 252 -22.35 -20.86 -60.15
N LEU A 253 -23.28 -20.09 -59.65
CA LEU A 253 -24.64 -19.95 -60.15
C LEU A 253 -24.91 -18.53 -60.65
N HIS A 254 -25.74 -18.35 -61.70
CA HIS A 254 -26.26 -17.07 -62.08
C HIS A 254 -27.47 -16.70 -61.21
N ILE A 255 -27.57 -15.46 -60.78
CA ILE A 255 -28.66 -14.96 -59.94
C ILE A 255 -29.99 -15.06 -60.69
N ASP A 256 -29.98 -14.80 -61.98
CA ASP A 256 -31.17 -14.95 -62.83
C ASP A 256 -31.69 -16.38 -62.84
N ASP A 257 -30.80 -17.38 -62.93
CA ASP A 257 -31.19 -18.82 -62.95
C ASP A 257 -31.74 -19.23 -61.59
N VAL A 258 -31.17 -18.70 -60.47
CA VAL A 258 -31.64 -18.97 -59.11
C VAL A 258 -33.00 -18.32 -58.84
N LEU A 259 -33.26 -17.15 -59.38
CA LEU A 259 -34.58 -16.47 -59.27
C LEU A 259 -35.69 -17.15 -60.05
N GLN A 260 -35.34 -17.86 -61.13
CA GLN A 260 -36.30 -18.58 -61.95
C GLN A 260 -36.58 -20.01 -61.44
N ASP A 261 -35.73 -20.61 -60.63
CA ASP A 261 -35.80 -21.97 -60.09
C ASP A 261 -36.08 -21.95 -58.59
N ALA A 262 -37.32 -22.27 -58.18
CA ALA A 262 -37.74 -22.24 -56.79
C ALA A 262 -36.98 -23.24 -55.86
N ASP A 263 -36.49 -24.36 -56.45
CA ASP A 263 -35.75 -25.35 -55.65
C ASP A 263 -34.32 -24.86 -55.36
N ARG A 264 -33.66 -24.25 -56.35
CA ARG A 264 -32.37 -23.58 -56.17
C ARG A 264 -32.45 -22.39 -55.24
N LEU A 265 -33.53 -21.62 -55.30
CA LEU A 265 -33.72 -20.50 -54.37
C LEU A 265 -33.80 -20.99 -52.92
N ARG A 266 -34.51 -22.09 -52.65
CA ARG A 266 -34.57 -22.73 -51.34
C ARG A 266 -33.21 -23.29 -50.88
N GLU A 267 -32.45 -23.87 -51.82
CA GLU A 267 -31.09 -24.36 -51.54
C GLU A 267 -30.16 -23.20 -51.14
N VAL A 268 -30.22 -22.07 -51.84
CA VAL A 268 -29.46 -20.88 -51.50
C VAL A 268 -29.90 -20.27 -50.17
N GLU A 269 -31.22 -20.28 -49.86
CA GLU A 269 -31.77 -19.74 -48.62
C GLU A 269 -31.46 -20.63 -47.42
N ALA A 270 -31.36 -21.94 -47.61
CA ALA A 270 -31.04 -22.90 -46.55
C ALA A 270 -29.54 -23.07 -46.30
N SER A 271 -28.70 -22.57 -47.21
CA SER A 271 -27.24 -22.79 -47.13
C SER A 271 -26.50 -21.60 -46.50
N ASP A 272 -25.73 -21.88 -45.44
CA ASP A 272 -24.77 -20.91 -44.89
C ASP A 272 -23.50 -20.73 -45.76
N ALA A 273 -23.36 -21.51 -46.83
CA ALA A 273 -22.23 -21.48 -47.76
C ALA A 273 -22.54 -20.79 -49.07
N ALA A 274 -23.61 -19.98 -49.13
CA ALA A 274 -24.00 -19.17 -50.28
C ALA A 274 -23.44 -17.77 -50.17
N PHE A 275 -22.63 -17.35 -51.14
CA PHE A 275 -21.94 -16.06 -51.13
C PHE A 275 -22.14 -15.31 -52.45
N LEU A 276 -22.13 -13.97 -52.40
CA LEU A 276 -22.06 -13.12 -53.57
C LEU A 276 -20.68 -13.21 -54.23
N LEU A 277 -20.58 -13.42 -55.52
CA LEU A 277 -19.35 -13.35 -56.28
C LEU A 277 -19.07 -11.90 -56.70
N ILE A 278 -18.04 -11.29 -56.08
CA ILE A 278 -17.66 -9.91 -56.36
C ILE A 278 -16.66 -9.84 -57.51
N ASP A 279 -15.58 -10.64 -57.48
CA ASP A 279 -14.58 -10.67 -58.54
C ASP A 279 -13.93 -12.06 -58.69
N ARG A 280 -13.32 -12.33 -59.84
CA ARG A 280 -12.52 -13.52 -60.16
C ARG A 280 -11.15 -13.09 -60.60
N LEU A 281 -10.17 -13.45 -59.81
CA LEU A 281 -8.81 -12.95 -59.91
C LEU A 281 -7.81 -14.13 -59.96
N SER A 282 -6.58 -13.80 -60.34
CA SER A 282 -5.44 -14.66 -60.15
C SER A 282 -4.37 -13.91 -59.37
N VAL A 283 -3.58 -14.64 -58.61
CA VAL A 283 -2.46 -14.06 -57.82
C VAL A 283 -1.44 -13.48 -58.78
N ASP A 284 -1.35 -12.14 -58.79
CA ASP A 284 -0.39 -11.38 -59.61
C ASP A 284 0.20 -10.25 -58.71
N PRO A 285 1.52 -10.23 -58.50
CA PRO A 285 2.17 -9.21 -57.67
C PRO A 285 2.36 -7.86 -58.41
N ALA A 286 1.94 -7.73 -59.65
CA ALA A 286 2.04 -6.47 -60.41
C ALA A 286 1.18 -5.37 -59.74
N ASN A 287 1.70 -4.14 -59.66
CA ASN A 287 1.01 -3.04 -58.98
C ASN A 287 -0.40 -2.74 -59.53
N GLU A 288 -0.62 -2.87 -60.84
CA GLU A 288 -1.96 -2.66 -61.45
C GLU A 288 -2.96 -3.74 -61.01
N ALA A 289 -2.50 -5.01 -60.92
CA ALA A 289 -3.33 -6.11 -60.44
C ALA A 289 -3.68 -5.97 -58.97
N VAL A 290 -2.72 -5.53 -58.16
CA VAL A 290 -2.91 -5.27 -56.72
C VAL A 290 -3.89 -4.11 -56.50
N ASN A 291 -3.80 -3.02 -57.26
CA ASN A 291 -4.71 -1.90 -57.14
C ASN A 291 -6.16 -2.30 -57.49
N ARG A 292 -6.36 -3.03 -58.61
CA ARG A 292 -7.67 -3.58 -58.95
C ARG A 292 -8.21 -4.51 -57.86
N PHE A 293 -7.38 -5.35 -57.33
CA PHE A 293 -7.77 -6.26 -56.22
C PHE A 293 -8.19 -5.46 -55.01
N THR A 294 -7.45 -4.38 -54.67
CA THR A 294 -7.80 -3.49 -53.53
C THR A 294 -9.20 -2.88 -53.72
N ASP A 295 -9.53 -2.39 -54.90
CA ASP A 295 -10.85 -1.83 -55.20
C ASP A 295 -11.96 -2.90 -55.10
N SER A 296 -11.66 -4.13 -55.56
CA SER A 296 -12.59 -5.25 -55.44
C SER A 296 -12.81 -5.68 -53.99
N VAL A 297 -11.74 -5.67 -53.16
CA VAL A 297 -11.84 -5.96 -51.72
C VAL A 297 -12.68 -4.91 -51.01
N GLU A 298 -12.52 -3.63 -51.35
CA GLU A 298 -13.35 -2.54 -50.79
C GLU A 298 -14.84 -2.78 -51.10
N ARG A 299 -15.14 -3.14 -52.34
CA ARG A 299 -16.50 -3.48 -52.75
C ARG A 299 -17.02 -4.72 -52.00
N ALA A 300 -16.19 -5.75 -51.83
CA ALA A 300 -16.59 -6.96 -51.09
C ALA A 300 -16.94 -6.67 -49.62
N PHE A 301 -16.14 -5.87 -48.93
CA PHE A 301 -16.44 -5.44 -47.55
C PHE A 301 -17.70 -4.59 -47.47
N TYR A 302 -17.92 -3.69 -48.47
CA TYR A 302 -19.12 -2.86 -48.51
C TYR A 302 -20.39 -3.70 -48.66
N GLU A 303 -20.43 -4.62 -49.64
CA GLU A 303 -21.60 -5.48 -49.91
C GLU A 303 -21.83 -6.50 -48.79
N GLY A 304 -20.73 -7.05 -48.23
CA GLY A 304 -20.76 -7.99 -47.08
C GLY A 304 -20.92 -7.33 -45.71
N LYS A 305 -21.14 -5.97 -45.66
CA LYS A 305 -21.24 -5.21 -44.43
C LYS A 305 -20.08 -5.44 -43.44
N GLY A 306 -18.86 -5.40 -43.99
CA GLY A 306 -17.63 -5.58 -43.22
C GLY A 306 -17.07 -7.00 -43.23
N GLU A 307 -17.63 -7.91 -44.02
CA GLU A 307 -17.09 -9.25 -44.24
C GLU A 307 -16.77 -9.55 -45.68
N CYS A 308 -15.68 -10.25 -45.96
CA CYS A 308 -15.38 -10.81 -47.27
C CYS A 308 -14.65 -12.15 -47.16
N LEU A 309 -14.64 -12.92 -48.24
CA LEU A 309 -14.01 -14.24 -48.28
C LEU A 309 -13.19 -14.41 -49.56
N LEU A 310 -12.10 -15.17 -49.43
CA LEU A 310 -11.30 -15.64 -50.56
C LEU A 310 -11.44 -17.15 -50.69
N ARG A 311 -11.81 -17.63 -51.89
CA ARG A 311 -11.83 -19.06 -52.23
C ARG A 311 -10.81 -19.36 -53.33
N PHE A 312 -9.84 -20.21 -53.01
CA PHE A 312 -8.74 -20.56 -53.92
C PHE A 312 -9.01 -21.86 -54.68
N TYR A 313 -8.55 -21.92 -55.92
CA TYR A 313 -8.69 -23.11 -56.79
C TYR A 313 -7.33 -23.68 -57.17
N PRO A 314 -7.17 -25.01 -57.27
CA PRO A 314 -8.21 -26.05 -57.15
C PRO A 314 -8.53 -26.52 -55.73
N SER A 315 -7.80 -26.03 -54.71
CA SER A 315 -7.91 -26.52 -53.32
C SER A 315 -9.27 -26.29 -52.66
N LYS A 316 -10.10 -25.39 -53.19
CA LYS A 316 -11.32 -24.88 -52.57
C LYS A 316 -11.16 -24.31 -51.14
N ALA A 317 -9.88 -24.00 -50.72
CA ALA A 317 -9.62 -23.35 -49.44
C ALA A 317 -10.37 -22.02 -49.35
N LEU A 318 -11.10 -21.83 -48.24
CA LEU A 318 -11.92 -20.65 -47.99
C LEU A 318 -11.32 -19.90 -46.79
N HIS A 319 -10.93 -18.65 -47.00
CA HIS A 319 -10.44 -17.72 -45.98
C HIS A 319 -11.46 -16.63 -45.74
N ARG A 320 -11.89 -16.42 -44.51
CA ARG A 320 -12.85 -15.40 -44.08
C ARG A 320 -12.15 -14.24 -43.45
N PHE A 321 -12.56 -13.01 -43.79
CA PHE A 321 -12.04 -11.77 -43.28
C PHE A 321 -13.19 -10.89 -42.79
N SER A 322 -13.03 -10.24 -41.65
CA SER A 322 -13.99 -9.31 -41.08
C SER A 322 -13.32 -8.00 -40.68
N GLU A 323 -13.90 -6.85 -41.07
CA GLU A 323 -13.54 -5.54 -40.56
C GLU A 323 -14.12 -5.32 -39.13
N ARG A 324 -14.97 -6.21 -38.64
CA ARG A 324 -15.51 -6.17 -37.30
C ARG A 324 -14.56 -6.86 -36.36
N PHE A 325 -14.51 -6.35 -35.14
CA PHE A 325 -13.72 -6.99 -34.07
C PHE A 325 -14.55 -8.09 -33.41
N GLU A 326 -14.69 -9.22 -34.11
CA GLU A 326 -15.55 -10.35 -33.72
C GLU A 326 -14.89 -11.69 -34.05
N ALA A 327 -15.19 -12.71 -33.24
CA ALA A 327 -14.81 -14.10 -33.47
C ALA A 327 -15.85 -15.02 -32.81
N ASP A 328 -16.07 -16.20 -33.36
CA ASP A 328 -16.98 -17.24 -32.83
C ASP A 328 -18.41 -16.70 -32.56
N GLY A 329 -18.88 -15.71 -33.30
CA GLY A 329 -20.19 -15.07 -33.13
C GLY A 329 -20.27 -14.09 -31.94
N ILE A 330 -19.14 -13.80 -31.29
CA ILE A 330 -19.04 -12.84 -30.19
C ILE A 330 -18.37 -11.55 -30.69
N GLN A 331 -19.01 -10.42 -30.45
CA GLN A 331 -18.42 -9.10 -30.70
C GLN A 331 -17.60 -8.70 -29.47
N PHE A 332 -16.33 -8.33 -29.68
CA PHE A 332 -15.40 -7.91 -28.65
C PHE A 332 -15.23 -6.39 -28.63
N GLU A 333 -14.85 -5.86 -27.46
CA GLU A 333 -14.40 -4.48 -27.33
C GLU A 333 -12.92 -4.37 -27.72
N GLU A 334 -12.55 -3.36 -28.52
CA GLU A 334 -11.14 -3.10 -28.84
C GLU A 334 -10.36 -2.71 -27.58
N PRO A 335 -9.12 -3.21 -27.40
CA PRO A 335 -8.30 -2.86 -26.27
C PRO A 335 -8.07 -1.35 -26.16
N SER A 336 -8.54 -0.76 -25.07
CA SER A 336 -8.38 0.66 -24.75
C SER A 336 -7.94 0.80 -23.28
N ASP A 337 -7.33 1.94 -22.93
CA ASP A 337 -6.93 2.18 -21.54
C ASP A 337 -8.14 2.24 -20.59
N GLN A 338 -9.32 2.61 -21.09
CA GLN A 338 -10.57 2.65 -20.33
C GLN A 338 -11.11 1.26 -20.02
N LEU A 339 -10.95 0.28 -20.93
CA LEU A 339 -11.35 -1.12 -20.71
C LEU A 339 -10.62 -1.74 -19.52
N PHE A 340 -9.38 -1.32 -19.26
CA PHE A 340 -8.56 -1.83 -18.14
C PHE A 340 -8.64 -0.94 -16.88
N SER A 341 -9.53 0.05 -16.83
CA SER A 341 -9.72 0.93 -15.68
C SER A 341 -10.93 0.51 -14.85
N PHE A 342 -10.68 -0.02 -13.66
CA PHE A 342 -11.77 -0.33 -12.71
C PHE A 342 -12.40 0.93 -12.07
N ASN A 343 -11.85 2.12 -12.31
CA ASN A 343 -12.42 3.40 -11.92
C ASN A 343 -13.31 4.03 -13.01
N SER A 344 -13.28 3.47 -14.23
CA SER A 344 -14.11 3.89 -15.35
C SER A 344 -15.31 2.97 -15.52
N PRO A 345 -16.52 3.47 -15.80
CA PRO A 345 -17.68 2.64 -16.13
C PRO A 345 -17.44 1.69 -17.31
N ALA A 346 -16.56 2.08 -18.25
CA ALA A 346 -16.20 1.25 -19.39
C ALA A 346 -15.46 -0.03 -19.02
N GLY A 347 -14.61 -0.01 -17.98
CA GLY A 347 -13.80 -1.16 -17.56
C GLY A 347 -14.22 -1.80 -16.25
N ALA A 348 -14.98 -1.11 -15.41
CA ALA A 348 -15.41 -1.61 -14.11
C ALA A 348 -16.39 -2.80 -14.25
N CYS A 349 -16.24 -3.80 -13.41
CA CYS A 349 -17.20 -4.88 -13.30
C CYS A 349 -18.59 -4.33 -12.93
N PRO A 350 -19.66 -4.66 -13.69
CA PRO A 350 -20.98 -4.09 -13.46
C PRO A 350 -21.59 -4.53 -12.12
N GLU A 351 -21.26 -5.71 -11.61
CA GLU A 351 -21.80 -6.23 -10.35
C GLU A 351 -21.21 -5.57 -9.11
N CYS A 352 -19.90 -5.34 -9.09
CA CYS A 352 -19.21 -4.76 -7.92
C CYS A 352 -18.71 -3.33 -8.16
N GLU A 353 -19.02 -2.72 -9.29
CA GLU A 353 -18.64 -1.33 -9.64
C GLU A 353 -17.13 -1.03 -9.42
N GLY A 354 -16.27 -2.00 -9.67
CA GLY A 354 -14.83 -1.86 -9.50
C GLY A 354 -14.30 -2.07 -8.07
N PHE A 355 -15.15 -2.46 -7.10
CA PHE A 355 -14.70 -2.76 -5.73
C PHE A 355 -14.08 -4.16 -5.57
N GLY A 356 -14.42 -5.10 -6.46
CA GLY A 356 -13.94 -6.49 -6.40
C GLY A 356 -14.62 -7.35 -5.33
N LYS A 357 -15.50 -6.75 -4.52
CA LYS A 357 -16.25 -7.40 -3.44
C LYS A 357 -17.70 -6.97 -3.45
N VAL A 358 -18.57 -7.88 -3.05
CA VAL A 358 -20.02 -7.66 -2.90
C VAL A 358 -20.48 -8.11 -1.51
N ILE A 359 -21.67 -7.68 -1.11
CA ILE A 359 -22.29 -8.20 0.12
C ILE A 359 -22.97 -9.52 -0.24
N GLY A 360 -22.33 -10.63 0.10
CA GLY A 360 -22.81 -11.99 -0.15
C GLY A 360 -22.85 -12.85 1.10
N ILE A 361 -23.06 -14.15 0.93
CA ILE A 361 -22.91 -15.13 2.02
C ILE A 361 -21.42 -15.41 2.19
N ASP A 362 -20.90 -15.15 3.37
CA ASP A 362 -19.49 -15.34 3.69
C ASP A 362 -19.23 -16.77 4.16
N GLU A 363 -18.50 -17.53 3.34
CA GLU A 363 -18.11 -18.91 3.67
C GLU A 363 -17.47 -19.01 5.06
N GLN A 364 -16.69 -18.02 5.43
CA GLN A 364 -16.03 -18.00 6.72
C GLN A 364 -17.01 -17.82 7.89
N LEU A 365 -18.13 -17.16 7.69
CA LEU A 365 -19.20 -17.09 8.68
C LEU A 365 -20.04 -18.37 8.74
N VAL A 366 -20.13 -19.09 7.61
CA VAL A 366 -20.84 -20.38 7.51
C VAL A 366 -20.02 -21.50 8.13
N VAL A 367 -18.71 -21.55 7.86
CA VAL A 367 -17.76 -22.53 8.38
C VAL A 367 -16.67 -21.82 9.21
N PRO A 368 -16.95 -21.43 10.45
CA PRO A 368 -15.99 -20.67 11.27
C PRO A 368 -14.84 -21.53 11.81
N ASN A 369 -14.98 -22.83 11.92
CA ASN A 369 -13.92 -23.75 12.32
C ASN A 369 -13.68 -24.78 11.20
N THR A 370 -12.65 -24.55 10.41
CA THR A 370 -12.30 -25.42 9.28
C THR A 370 -11.65 -26.74 9.70
N ALA A 371 -11.22 -26.88 10.97
CA ALA A 371 -10.68 -28.12 11.49
C ALA A 371 -11.77 -29.19 11.77
N LEU A 372 -13.04 -28.75 11.86
CA LEU A 372 -14.15 -29.68 11.99
C LEU A 372 -14.54 -30.29 10.64
N SER A 373 -15.02 -31.52 10.68
CA SER A 373 -15.66 -32.14 9.52
C SER A 373 -17.14 -31.68 9.37
N ILE A 374 -17.76 -31.99 8.23
CA ILE A 374 -19.19 -31.70 8.04
C ILE A 374 -20.01 -32.44 9.08
N TYR A 375 -19.63 -33.71 9.37
CA TYR A 375 -20.28 -34.58 10.36
C TYR A 375 -20.18 -33.98 11.77
N ASP A 376 -19.00 -33.42 12.15
CA ASP A 376 -18.75 -32.78 13.44
C ASP A 376 -19.36 -31.35 13.55
N GLY A 377 -20.08 -30.92 12.53
CA GLY A 377 -20.80 -29.64 12.52
C GLY A 377 -19.92 -28.45 12.16
N ALA A 378 -19.00 -28.58 11.20
CA ALA A 378 -18.25 -27.46 10.62
C ALA A 378 -19.19 -26.35 10.12
N VAL A 379 -20.32 -26.74 9.49
CA VAL A 379 -21.36 -25.83 8.98
C VAL A 379 -22.26 -25.36 10.11
N VAL A 380 -22.00 -24.16 10.65
CA VAL A 380 -22.71 -23.63 11.83
C VAL A 380 -24.16 -23.24 11.56
N CYS A 381 -24.52 -22.89 10.32
CA CYS A 381 -25.90 -22.59 9.95
C CYS A 381 -26.82 -23.84 10.00
N TRP A 382 -26.23 -25.02 9.98
CA TRP A 382 -26.92 -26.31 10.12
C TRP A 382 -26.89 -26.89 11.56
N ARG A 383 -26.65 -26.03 12.55
CA ARG A 383 -26.69 -26.42 13.97
C ARG A 383 -28.06 -26.19 14.59
N GLY A 384 -28.37 -26.95 15.67
CA GLY A 384 -29.65 -26.92 16.40
C GLY A 384 -30.69 -27.90 15.86
N GLU A 385 -31.74 -28.15 16.62
CA GLU A 385 -32.72 -29.21 16.33
C GLU A 385 -33.36 -29.11 14.94
N LYS A 386 -33.82 -27.92 14.53
CA LYS A 386 -34.48 -27.73 13.24
C LYS A 386 -33.55 -27.69 12.06
N MET A 387 -32.41 -27.02 12.21
CA MET A 387 -31.46 -26.83 11.11
C MET A 387 -30.46 -27.99 11.03
N GLY A 388 -30.31 -28.77 12.10
CA GLY A 388 -29.48 -30.01 12.10
C GLY A 388 -29.96 -31.05 11.10
N GLN A 389 -31.24 -31.06 10.76
CA GLN A 389 -31.81 -31.95 9.75
C GLN A 389 -31.15 -31.77 8.37
N TRP A 390 -30.71 -30.53 8.01
CA TRP A 390 -29.96 -30.27 6.77
C TRP A 390 -28.61 -30.99 6.75
N ARG A 391 -27.88 -30.97 7.85
CA ARG A 391 -26.60 -31.68 8.00
C ARG A 391 -26.82 -33.23 7.92
N GLU A 392 -27.78 -33.74 8.67
CA GLU A 392 -28.07 -35.16 8.68
C GLU A 392 -28.47 -35.65 7.29
N GLU A 393 -29.32 -34.89 6.62
CA GLU A 393 -29.81 -35.27 5.28
C GLU A 393 -28.69 -35.14 4.24
N PHE A 394 -27.84 -34.10 4.32
CA PHE A 394 -26.65 -33.96 3.48
C PHE A 394 -25.72 -35.18 3.65
N CYS A 395 -25.38 -35.51 4.90
CA CYS A 395 -24.52 -36.67 5.17
C CYS A 395 -25.14 -37.98 4.67
N ARG A 396 -26.44 -38.16 4.87
CA ARG A 396 -27.17 -39.34 4.41
C ARG A 396 -27.13 -39.50 2.88
N ARG A 397 -27.26 -38.39 2.13
CA ARG A 397 -27.28 -38.43 0.65
C ARG A 397 -25.90 -38.49 0.04
N GLN A 398 -24.93 -37.76 0.59
CA GLN A 398 -23.63 -37.57 -0.05
C GLN A 398 -22.57 -38.61 0.39
N ALA A 399 -22.65 -39.16 1.61
CA ALA A 399 -21.71 -40.20 2.04
C ALA A 399 -21.73 -41.46 1.14
N PRO A 400 -22.89 -42.01 0.72
CA PRO A 400 -22.92 -43.15 -0.21
C PRO A 400 -22.38 -42.81 -1.62
N ARG A 401 -22.34 -41.52 -1.97
CA ARG A 401 -21.83 -41.01 -3.26
C ARG A 401 -20.32 -40.71 -3.23
N GLY A 402 -19.66 -41.03 -2.11
CA GLY A 402 -18.21 -40.86 -1.94
C GLY A 402 -17.76 -39.52 -1.39
N PHE A 403 -18.66 -38.65 -0.92
CA PHE A 403 -18.26 -37.39 -0.26
C PHE A 403 -17.67 -37.71 1.12
N PRO A 404 -16.47 -37.17 1.45
CA PRO A 404 -15.72 -37.47 2.70
C PRO A 404 -16.27 -36.69 3.89
N ILE A 405 -17.41 -37.08 4.44
CA ILE A 405 -18.15 -36.38 5.52
C ILE A 405 -17.34 -36.19 6.81
N PHE A 406 -16.36 -37.10 7.10
CA PHE A 406 -15.47 -37.03 8.28
C PHE A 406 -14.16 -36.27 8.07
N LYS A 407 -13.88 -35.86 6.85
CA LYS A 407 -12.67 -35.11 6.51
C LYS A 407 -12.76 -33.66 7.00
N PRO A 408 -11.74 -33.12 7.67
CA PRO A 408 -11.71 -31.69 8.06
C PRO A 408 -11.99 -30.78 6.86
N PHE A 409 -12.77 -29.72 7.06
CA PHE A 409 -13.18 -28.81 5.97
C PHE A 409 -12.00 -28.19 5.22
N PHE A 410 -10.86 -27.89 5.89
CA PHE A 410 -9.69 -27.33 5.23
C PHE A 410 -8.98 -28.33 4.28
N GLU A 411 -9.18 -29.64 4.47
CA GLU A 411 -8.63 -30.69 3.59
C GLU A 411 -9.52 -31.00 2.39
N LEU A 412 -10.76 -30.49 2.38
CA LEU A 412 -11.68 -30.69 1.25
C LEU A 412 -11.12 -30.03 0.00
N THR A 413 -11.15 -30.75 -1.12
CA THR A 413 -10.80 -30.21 -2.44
C THR A 413 -11.82 -29.15 -2.87
N GLN A 414 -11.49 -28.36 -3.87
CA GLN A 414 -12.42 -27.36 -4.40
C GLN A 414 -13.68 -28.03 -5.01
N GLU A 415 -13.54 -29.21 -5.59
CA GLU A 415 -14.66 -29.97 -6.11
C GLU A 415 -15.59 -30.47 -4.98
N GLU A 416 -15.01 -30.98 -3.88
CA GLU A 416 -15.77 -31.39 -2.70
C GLU A 416 -16.48 -30.18 -2.06
N LYS A 417 -15.84 -29.02 -1.98
CA LYS A 417 -16.49 -27.78 -1.53
C LYS A 417 -17.61 -27.34 -2.46
N ASN A 418 -17.42 -27.44 -3.77
CA ASN A 418 -18.48 -27.13 -4.74
C ASN A 418 -19.70 -28.05 -4.58
N ILE A 419 -19.49 -29.34 -4.24
CA ILE A 419 -20.59 -30.25 -3.94
C ILE A 419 -21.37 -29.78 -2.69
N LEU A 420 -20.69 -29.34 -1.65
CA LEU A 420 -21.34 -28.82 -0.45
C LEU A 420 -22.16 -27.55 -0.72
N TRP A 421 -21.64 -26.67 -1.58
CA TRP A 421 -22.31 -25.40 -1.92
C TRP A 421 -23.42 -25.58 -2.94
N HIS A 422 -23.17 -26.28 -4.04
CA HIS A 422 -24.02 -26.32 -5.24
C HIS A 422 -24.64 -27.69 -5.53
N GLY A 423 -24.20 -28.74 -4.83
CA GLY A 423 -24.61 -30.12 -5.09
C GLY A 423 -23.84 -30.81 -6.23
N ASP A 424 -23.87 -32.14 -6.25
CA ASP A 424 -23.44 -32.96 -7.38
C ASP A 424 -24.47 -32.91 -8.53
N LYS A 425 -24.16 -33.53 -9.69
CA LYS A 425 -25.06 -33.58 -10.84
C LYS A 425 -26.44 -34.19 -10.50
N THR A 426 -26.48 -35.13 -9.55
CA THR A 426 -27.71 -35.79 -9.11
C THR A 426 -28.53 -34.83 -8.25
N GLU A 427 -27.90 -34.10 -7.35
CA GLU A 427 -28.58 -33.15 -6.48
C GLU A 427 -29.07 -31.91 -7.29
N GLN A 428 -28.28 -31.46 -8.26
CA GLN A 428 -28.66 -30.36 -9.17
C GLN A 428 -29.84 -30.71 -10.09
N ALA A 429 -30.06 -32.00 -10.38
CA ALA A 429 -31.20 -32.43 -11.15
C ALA A 429 -32.54 -32.41 -10.37
N LEU A 430 -32.49 -32.31 -9.04
CA LEU A 430 -33.67 -32.20 -8.19
C LEU A 430 -34.25 -30.76 -8.24
N PRO A 431 -35.58 -30.62 -8.01
CA PRO A 431 -36.16 -29.30 -7.79
C PRO A 431 -35.45 -28.58 -6.66
N LYS A 432 -35.27 -27.26 -6.79
CA LYS A 432 -34.52 -26.42 -5.81
C LYS A 432 -34.97 -26.60 -4.36
N MET A 433 -36.28 -26.83 -4.15
CA MET A 433 -36.84 -27.04 -2.79
C MET A 433 -36.49 -28.42 -2.19
N GLU A 434 -36.05 -29.36 -2.98
CA GLU A 434 -35.67 -30.73 -2.56
C GLU A 434 -34.15 -30.88 -2.44
N GLN A 435 -33.38 -29.91 -2.92
CA GLN A 435 -31.92 -29.93 -2.84
C GLN A 435 -31.45 -29.69 -1.41
N VAL A 436 -30.42 -30.43 -1.01
CA VAL A 436 -29.78 -30.30 0.31
C VAL A 436 -28.36 -29.78 0.14
N THR A 437 -28.28 -28.51 -0.13
CA THR A 437 -27.01 -27.76 -0.37
C THR A 437 -27.01 -26.48 0.45
N LEU A 438 -25.84 -25.81 0.57
CA LEU A 438 -25.77 -24.50 1.20
C LEU A 438 -26.56 -23.46 0.41
N ASP A 439 -26.49 -23.47 -0.93
CA ASP A 439 -27.27 -22.55 -1.76
C ASP A 439 -28.76 -22.68 -1.54
N ALA A 440 -29.26 -23.91 -1.55
CA ALA A 440 -30.69 -24.18 -1.30
C ALA A 440 -31.11 -23.74 0.11
N PHE A 441 -30.26 -23.95 1.11
CA PHE A 441 -30.50 -23.49 2.47
C PHE A 441 -30.61 -21.95 2.54
N PHE A 442 -29.69 -21.22 1.94
CA PHE A 442 -29.72 -19.75 1.94
C PHE A 442 -30.87 -19.20 1.09
N GLU A 443 -31.27 -19.90 0.02
CA GLU A 443 -32.43 -19.54 -0.77
C GLU A 443 -33.72 -19.70 0.05
N MET A 444 -33.86 -20.78 0.76
CA MET A 444 -34.98 -20.97 1.70
C MET A 444 -35.04 -19.84 2.74
N LEU A 445 -33.89 -19.38 3.24
CA LEU A 445 -33.84 -18.22 4.15
C LEU A 445 -34.26 -16.91 3.45
N ARG A 446 -33.90 -16.71 2.17
CA ARG A 446 -34.29 -15.55 1.36
C ARG A 446 -35.80 -15.51 1.11
N GLU A 447 -36.39 -16.64 0.72
CA GLU A 447 -37.85 -16.76 0.48
C GLU A 447 -38.65 -16.46 1.76
N ASN A 448 -38.11 -16.82 2.93
CA ASN A 448 -38.79 -16.68 4.21
C ASN A 448 -38.38 -15.38 4.99
N GLN A 449 -37.78 -14.38 4.33
CA GLN A 449 -37.32 -13.14 4.97
C GLN A 449 -38.44 -12.32 5.64
N TYR A 450 -39.71 -12.54 5.31
CA TYR A 450 -40.84 -11.93 5.97
C TYR A 450 -40.91 -12.33 7.45
N LYS A 451 -40.35 -13.47 7.87
CA LYS A 451 -40.21 -13.88 9.27
C LYS A 451 -38.92 -13.30 9.86
N ILE A 452 -39.02 -12.58 10.97
CA ILE A 452 -37.89 -11.90 11.63
C ILE A 452 -36.71 -12.85 11.89
N GLN A 453 -36.97 -14.07 12.35
CA GLN A 453 -35.96 -15.08 12.68
C GLN A 453 -35.07 -15.44 11.47
N TYR A 454 -35.64 -15.64 10.28
CA TYR A 454 -34.89 -15.97 9.08
C TYR A 454 -34.10 -14.76 8.53
N ARG A 455 -34.65 -13.53 8.64
CA ARG A 455 -33.95 -12.31 8.29
C ARG A 455 -32.73 -12.07 9.18
N VAL A 456 -32.85 -12.28 10.50
CA VAL A 456 -31.75 -12.18 11.45
C VAL A 456 -30.70 -13.27 11.17
N MET A 457 -31.15 -14.50 10.89
CA MET A 457 -30.26 -15.62 10.55
C MET A 457 -29.48 -15.32 9.28
N LEU A 458 -30.13 -14.86 8.21
CA LEU A 458 -29.47 -14.49 6.95
C LEU A 458 -28.45 -13.34 7.16
N ALA A 459 -28.81 -12.32 7.96
CA ALA A 459 -27.93 -11.20 8.25
C ALA A 459 -26.63 -11.62 8.99
N ARG A 460 -26.70 -12.69 9.81
CA ARG A 460 -25.55 -13.26 10.53
C ARG A 460 -24.48 -13.81 9.62
N TYR A 461 -24.85 -14.34 8.44
CA TYR A 461 -23.94 -14.97 7.49
C TYR A 461 -23.59 -14.07 6.29
N ARG A 462 -24.11 -12.82 6.25
CA ARG A 462 -23.73 -11.84 5.25
C ARG A 462 -22.42 -11.15 5.61
N GLY A 463 -21.52 -11.11 4.63
CA GLY A 463 -20.23 -10.48 4.74
C GLY A 463 -19.77 -9.85 3.42
N LYS A 464 -18.58 -9.27 3.41
CA LYS A 464 -17.93 -8.80 2.18
C LYS A 464 -17.23 -9.98 1.51
N THR A 465 -17.86 -10.54 0.49
CA THR A 465 -17.35 -11.65 -0.28
C THR A 465 -16.71 -11.20 -1.58
N THR A 466 -15.85 -12.03 -2.15
CA THR A 466 -15.31 -11.78 -3.48
C THR A 466 -16.44 -11.76 -4.51
N CYS A 467 -16.43 -10.77 -5.40
CA CYS A 467 -17.46 -10.67 -6.43
C CYS A 467 -17.47 -11.93 -7.33
N PRO A 468 -18.60 -12.60 -7.52
CA PRO A 468 -18.68 -13.84 -8.29
C PRO A 468 -18.40 -13.61 -9.79
N VAL A 469 -18.74 -12.45 -10.33
CA VAL A 469 -18.57 -12.13 -11.76
C VAL A 469 -17.10 -11.86 -12.08
N CYS A 470 -16.45 -10.93 -11.39
CA CYS A 470 -15.07 -10.57 -11.68
C CYS A 470 -14.03 -11.35 -10.87
N GLN A 471 -14.45 -12.22 -9.94
CA GLN A 471 -13.58 -13.00 -9.06
C GLN A 471 -12.47 -12.15 -8.42
N GLY A 472 -12.83 -10.90 -8.02
CA GLY A 472 -11.92 -9.95 -7.39
C GLY A 472 -11.02 -9.14 -8.34
N SER A 473 -11.06 -9.37 -9.66
CA SER A 473 -10.27 -8.59 -10.64
C SER A 473 -10.71 -7.14 -10.75
N ARG A 474 -11.92 -6.79 -10.30
CA ARG A 474 -12.57 -5.47 -10.38
C ARG A 474 -12.95 -5.03 -11.79
N LEU A 475 -12.47 -5.73 -12.82
CA LEU A 475 -12.70 -5.43 -14.23
C LEU A 475 -13.85 -6.26 -14.80
N LYS A 476 -14.39 -5.81 -15.91
CA LYS A 476 -15.29 -6.58 -16.75
C LYS A 476 -14.63 -7.88 -17.23
N PRO A 477 -15.39 -8.97 -17.46
CA PRO A 477 -14.83 -10.21 -18.00
C PRO A 477 -14.09 -10.04 -19.33
N GLU A 478 -14.55 -9.10 -20.17
CA GLU A 478 -14.00 -8.79 -21.50
C GLU A 478 -12.53 -8.34 -21.41
N ALA A 479 -12.15 -7.59 -20.36
CA ALA A 479 -10.77 -7.21 -20.11
C ALA A 479 -9.85 -8.43 -19.88
N GLY A 480 -10.41 -9.56 -19.44
CA GLY A 480 -9.69 -10.81 -19.22
C GLY A 480 -9.34 -11.57 -20.51
N TYR A 481 -9.99 -11.25 -21.62
CA TYR A 481 -9.71 -11.84 -22.93
C TYR A 481 -8.46 -11.26 -23.58
N VAL A 482 -8.06 -10.07 -23.17
CA VAL A 482 -6.87 -9.41 -23.70
C VAL A 482 -5.63 -9.89 -22.98
N ARG A 483 -4.61 -10.29 -23.72
CA ARG A 483 -3.37 -10.87 -23.22
C ARG A 483 -2.14 -10.15 -23.76
N VAL A 484 -1.12 -10.05 -22.91
CA VAL A 484 0.24 -9.61 -23.27
C VAL A 484 1.19 -10.70 -22.81
N GLY A 485 2.02 -11.22 -23.68
CA GLY A 485 2.91 -12.35 -23.38
C GLY A 485 2.18 -13.60 -22.87
N GLY A 486 0.92 -13.81 -23.31
CA GLY A 486 0.06 -14.92 -22.89
C GLY A 486 -0.71 -14.70 -21.59
N GLU A 487 -0.46 -13.61 -20.85
CA GLU A 487 -1.05 -13.35 -19.54
C GLU A 487 -2.07 -12.19 -19.58
N SER A 488 -3.13 -12.29 -18.75
CA SER A 488 -4.10 -11.22 -18.56
C SER A 488 -3.63 -10.21 -17.52
N ILE A 489 -4.11 -8.96 -17.60
CA ILE A 489 -3.79 -7.92 -16.61
C ILE A 489 -4.17 -8.35 -15.18
N SER A 490 -5.31 -9.04 -15.04
CA SER A 490 -5.81 -9.54 -13.76
C SER A 490 -4.89 -10.58 -13.12
N ARG A 491 -4.18 -11.39 -13.92
CA ARG A 491 -3.20 -12.35 -13.44
C ARG A 491 -1.90 -11.65 -13.05
N LEU A 492 -1.41 -10.71 -13.88
CA LEU A 492 -0.18 -9.98 -13.58
C LEU A 492 -0.28 -9.19 -12.28
N VAL A 493 -1.39 -8.52 -11.99
CA VAL A 493 -1.53 -7.74 -10.75
C VAL A 493 -1.63 -8.60 -9.48
N ARG A 494 -1.92 -9.89 -9.61
CA ARG A 494 -1.95 -10.87 -8.51
C ARG A 494 -0.62 -11.55 -8.25
N MET A 495 0.33 -11.42 -9.17
CA MET A 495 1.71 -11.86 -8.93
C MET A 495 2.34 -11.01 -7.82
N SER A 496 3.29 -11.59 -7.09
CA SER A 496 4.13 -10.78 -6.23
C SER A 496 4.94 -9.80 -7.08
N VAL A 497 5.29 -8.65 -6.52
CA VAL A 497 6.11 -7.64 -7.23
C VAL A 497 7.43 -8.24 -7.69
N ALA A 498 8.01 -9.17 -6.91
CA ALA A 498 9.25 -9.87 -7.28
C ALA A 498 9.03 -10.79 -8.50
N ASP A 499 7.99 -11.66 -8.47
CA ASP A 499 7.64 -12.53 -9.59
C ASP A 499 7.28 -11.72 -10.85
N LEU A 500 6.57 -10.60 -10.67
CA LEU A 500 6.19 -9.70 -11.76
C LEU A 500 7.42 -9.02 -12.38
N SER A 501 8.39 -8.60 -11.57
CA SER A 501 9.67 -8.05 -12.07
C SER A 501 10.44 -9.10 -12.88
N GLU A 502 10.53 -10.31 -12.36
CA GLU A 502 11.17 -11.44 -13.07
C GLU A 502 10.45 -11.77 -14.38
N TRP A 503 9.12 -11.73 -14.37
CA TRP A 503 8.32 -11.95 -15.57
C TRP A 503 8.61 -10.91 -16.65
N PHE A 504 8.70 -9.61 -16.30
CA PHE A 504 9.04 -8.53 -17.26
C PHE A 504 10.48 -8.60 -17.76
N ASP A 505 11.41 -9.07 -16.93
CA ASP A 505 12.84 -9.10 -17.27
C ASP A 505 13.23 -10.36 -18.07
N HIS A 506 12.60 -11.51 -17.80
CA HIS A 506 13.07 -12.81 -18.31
C HIS A 506 12.02 -13.65 -19.04
N VAL A 507 10.74 -13.52 -18.70
CA VAL A 507 9.67 -14.39 -19.26
C VAL A 507 8.96 -13.75 -20.44
N LEU A 508 8.69 -12.45 -20.38
CA LEU A 508 7.97 -11.72 -21.43
C LEU A 508 8.78 -11.71 -22.74
N LYS A 509 8.18 -12.31 -23.76
CA LYS A 509 8.70 -12.29 -25.14
C LYS A 509 7.73 -11.53 -26.01
N LEU A 510 8.22 -10.52 -26.68
CA LEU A 510 7.46 -9.66 -27.61
C LEU A 510 8.04 -9.77 -29.01
N GLU A 511 7.23 -9.50 -30.00
CA GLU A 511 7.68 -9.32 -31.36
C GLU A 511 8.44 -7.98 -31.53
N PRO A 512 9.40 -7.86 -32.47
CA PRO A 512 10.20 -6.62 -32.60
C PRO A 512 9.37 -5.35 -32.77
N HIS A 513 8.21 -5.44 -33.40
CA HIS A 513 7.28 -4.32 -33.54
C HIS A 513 6.60 -3.94 -32.21
N GLU A 514 6.14 -4.93 -31.45
CA GLU A 514 5.53 -4.74 -30.12
C GLU A 514 6.54 -4.15 -29.15
N GLU A 515 7.80 -4.63 -29.20
CA GLU A 515 8.88 -4.11 -28.38
C GLU A 515 9.16 -2.62 -28.65
N GLN A 516 9.16 -2.19 -29.89
CA GLN A 516 9.32 -0.78 -30.26
C GLN A 516 8.16 0.08 -29.75
N LEU A 517 6.91 -0.39 -29.88
CA LEU A 517 5.71 0.32 -29.40
C LEU A 517 5.68 0.43 -27.87
N ALA A 518 6.15 -0.59 -27.19
CA ALA A 518 6.12 -0.69 -25.73
C ALA A 518 7.39 -0.20 -25.03
N ALA A 519 8.48 0.07 -25.75
CA ALA A 519 9.83 0.30 -25.19
C ALA A 519 9.86 1.27 -24.00
N ARG A 520 9.22 2.43 -24.11
CA ARG A 520 9.16 3.43 -23.03
C ARG A 520 8.35 2.93 -21.82
N LEU A 521 7.20 2.27 -22.08
CA LEU A 521 6.35 1.74 -21.02
C LEU A 521 7.06 0.62 -20.25
N LEU A 522 7.76 -0.27 -20.97
CA LEU A 522 8.53 -1.35 -20.37
C LEU A 522 9.69 -0.83 -19.51
N THR A 523 10.36 0.22 -19.95
CA THR A 523 11.43 0.86 -19.16
C THR A 523 10.90 1.40 -17.84
N GLU A 524 9.79 2.14 -17.87
CA GLU A 524 9.15 2.69 -16.67
C GLU A 524 8.62 1.60 -15.74
N LEU A 525 7.96 0.56 -16.29
CA LEU A 525 7.46 -0.58 -15.51
C LEU A 525 8.59 -1.32 -14.79
N ARG A 526 9.66 -1.70 -15.52
CA ARG A 526 10.82 -2.40 -14.94
C ARG A 526 11.48 -1.58 -13.84
N GLN A 527 11.65 -0.29 -14.07
CA GLN A 527 12.28 0.60 -13.08
C GLN A 527 11.45 0.74 -11.80
N ARG A 528 10.13 0.95 -11.92
CA ARG A 528 9.22 1.07 -10.77
C ARG A 528 9.09 -0.24 -9.99
N LEU A 529 9.01 -1.37 -10.68
CA LEU A 529 9.00 -2.69 -10.03
C LEU A 529 10.30 -2.95 -9.28
N ARG A 530 11.45 -2.64 -9.89
CA ARG A 530 12.76 -2.77 -9.24
C ARG A 530 12.83 -1.91 -7.97
N PHE A 531 12.38 -0.66 -8.00
CA PHE A 531 12.36 0.18 -6.79
C PHE A 531 11.51 -0.43 -5.66
N LEU A 532 10.38 -1.05 -5.97
CA LEU A 532 9.57 -1.75 -4.96
C LEU A 532 10.30 -2.97 -4.37
N VAL A 533 11.04 -3.71 -5.19
CA VAL A 533 11.88 -4.82 -4.71
C VAL A 533 13.03 -4.30 -3.85
N ASP A 534 13.69 -3.21 -4.26
CA ASP A 534 14.82 -2.60 -3.56
C ASP A 534 14.43 -2.06 -2.17
N VAL A 535 13.20 -1.54 -2.00
CA VAL A 535 12.69 -1.12 -0.69
C VAL A 535 12.13 -2.28 0.15
N GLY A 536 12.31 -3.55 -0.29
CA GLY A 536 11.89 -4.74 0.45
C GLY A 536 10.39 -5.05 0.36
N LEU A 537 9.67 -4.57 -0.66
CA LEU A 537 8.23 -4.81 -0.88
C LEU A 537 7.94 -5.86 -1.97
N GLY A 538 8.94 -6.66 -2.35
CA GLY A 538 8.81 -7.68 -3.40
C GLY A 538 7.71 -8.72 -3.14
N TYR A 539 7.31 -8.94 -1.89
CA TYR A 539 6.26 -9.88 -1.51
C TYR A 539 4.82 -9.36 -1.71
N LEU A 540 4.64 -8.04 -1.90
CA LEU A 540 3.31 -7.45 -2.12
C LEU A 540 2.78 -7.80 -3.51
N THR A 541 1.45 -7.77 -3.65
CA THR A 541 0.76 -7.83 -4.95
C THR A 541 0.19 -6.47 -5.33
N LEU A 542 0.09 -6.17 -6.62
CA LEU A 542 -0.41 -4.87 -7.08
C LEU A 542 -1.89 -4.66 -6.82
N ASP A 543 -2.67 -5.72 -6.68
CA ASP A 543 -4.12 -5.68 -6.39
C ASP A 543 -4.43 -5.50 -4.89
N ARG A 544 -3.42 -5.60 -4.01
CA ARG A 544 -3.60 -5.41 -2.56
C ARG A 544 -4.15 -4.01 -2.28
N ALA A 545 -5.23 -3.94 -1.52
CA ALA A 545 -5.88 -2.69 -1.17
C ALA A 545 -4.99 -1.81 -0.27
N ALA A 546 -4.86 -0.53 -0.59
CA ALA A 546 -3.97 0.39 0.12
C ALA A 546 -4.32 0.56 1.61
N ASN A 547 -5.60 0.43 1.98
CA ASN A 547 -6.07 0.50 3.37
C ASN A 547 -5.71 -0.75 4.22
N THR A 548 -5.13 -1.78 3.62
CA THR A 548 -4.65 -2.99 4.34
C THR A 548 -3.15 -2.98 4.59
N LEU A 549 -2.47 -1.94 4.15
CA LEU A 549 -1.04 -1.76 4.31
C LEU A 549 -0.72 -1.28 5.74
N SER A 550 0.41 -1.73 6.26
CA SER A 550 1.00 -1.14 7.46
C SER A 550 1.54 0.26 7.18
N GLY A 551 1.77 1.06 8.23
CA GLY A 551 2.37 2.39 8.09
C GLY A 551 3.72 2.35 7.37
N GLY A 552 4.59 1.41 7.73
CA GLY A 552 5.90 1.23 7.09
C GLY A 552 5.82 0.75 5.64
N GLU A 553 4.86 -0.15 5.29
CA GLU A 553 4.62 -0.54 3.89
C GLU A 553 4.18 0.66 3.04
N SER A 554 3.25 1.47 3.55
CA SER A 554 2.76 2.68 2.87
C SER A 554 3.88 3.71 2.65
N GLN A 555 4.71 3.93 3.66
CA GLN A 555 5.86 4.83 3.58
C GLN A 555 6.88 4.38 2.53
N ARG A 556 7.21 3.10 2.50
CA ARG A 556 8.14 2.53 1.51
C ARG A 556 7.59 2.58 0.08
N ILE A 557 6.28 2.41 -0.10
CA ILE A 557 5.62 2.64 -1.40
C ILE A 557 5.82 4.09 -1.84
N ASN A 558 5.59 5.07 -0.94
CA ASN A 558 5.80 6.47 -1.26
C ASN A 558 7.27 6.79 -1.58
N LEU A 559 8.21 6.15 -0.87
CA LEU A 559 9.65 6.27 -1.16
C LEU A 559 9.99 5.72 -2.55
N ALA A 560 9.52 4.53 -2.90
CA ALA A 560 9.73 3.92 -4.21
C ALA A 560 9.13 4.78 -5.35
N THR A 561 7.95 5.36 -5.13
CA THR A 561 7.30 6.27 -6.08
C THR A 561 8.11 7.56 -6.25
N SER A 562 8.66 8.10 -5.16
CA SER A 562 9.50 9.30 -5.19
C SER A 562 10.80 9.08 -5.96
N LEU A 563 11.41 7.91 -5.85
CA LEU A 563 12.58 7.52 -6.67
C LEU A 563 12.24 7.47 -8.16
N GLY A 564 11.03 6.95 -8.49
CA GLY A 564 10.54 6.90 -9.87
C GLY A 564 10.30 8.29 -10.50
N SER A 565 10.08 9.34 -9.69
CA SER A 565 9.84 10.71 -10.19
C SER A 565 11.09 11.43 -10.70
N SER A 566 12.29 10.88 -10.52
CA SER A 566 13.60 11.41 -10.97
C SER A 566 13.83 12.89 -10.61
N LEU A 567 13.27 13.38 -9.50
CA LEU A 567 13.48 14.74 -9.02
C LEU A 567 14.90 14.90 -8.49
N VAL A 568 15.57 15.97 -8.90
CA VAL A 568 16.95 16.30 -8.55
C VAL A 568 17.00 17.66 -7.85
N GLY A 569 17.89 17.82 -6.86
CA GLY A 569 18.06 19.07 -6.13
C GLY A 569 16.90 19.38 -5.17
N SER A 570 16.21 18.36 -4.70
CA SER A 570 15.12 18.44 -3.73
C SER A 570 15.57 18.04 -2.32
N LEU A 571 14.80 18.45 -1.32
CA LEU A 571 14.96 18.02 0.07
C LEU A 571 13.91 16.95 0.39
N TYR A 572 14.36 15.74 0.66
CA TYR A 572 13.51 14.64 1.15
C TYR A 572 13.61 14.56 2.66
N ILE A 573 12.46 14.52 3.33
CA ILE A 573 12.37 14.36 4.78
C ILE A 573 11.56 13.10 5.08
N LEU A 574 12.18 12.14 5.75
CA LEU A 574 11.58 10.84 6.08
C LEU A 574 11.46 10.68 7.59
N ASP A 575 10.32 10.14 8.04
CA ASP A 575 10.03 9.86 9.45
C ASP A 575 10.16 8.36 9.73
N GLU A 576 11.20 7.96 10.44
CA GLU A 576 11.47 6.60 10.88
C GLU A 576 11.23 5.51 9.79
N PRO A 577 11.92 5.58 8.64
CA PRO A 577 11.65 4.66 7.52
C PRO A 577 12.07 3.21 7.79
N SER A 578 12.83 2.93 8.85
CA SER A 578 13.22 1.57 9.28
C SER A 578 12.14 0.81 10.04
N ILE A 579 11.00 1.45 10.36
CA ILE A 579 9.95 0.83 11.17
C ILE A 579 9.47 -0.52 10.59
N GLY A 580 9.43 -1.56 11.46
CA GLY A 580 8.99 -2.89 11.10
C GLY A 580 9.92 -3.61 10.11
N LEU A 581 11.15 -3.12 9.94
CA LEU A 581 12.16 -3.76 9.12
C LEU A 581 13.06 -4.68 9.97
N HIS A 582 13.38 -5.83 9.39
CA HIS A 582 14.48 -6.64 9.86
C HIS A 582 15.80 -6.03 9.39
N SER A 583 16.92 -6.20 10.14
CA SER A 583 18.24 -5.63 9.80
C SER A 583 18.68 -5.92 8.34
N ARG A 584 18.35 -7.09 7.80
CA ARG A 584 18.57 -7.40 6.38
C ARG A 584 17.90 -6.40 5.44
N ASP A 585 16.66 -6.02 5.74
CA ASP A 585 15.87 -5.12 4.90
C ASP A 585 16.26 -3.66 5.15
N THR A 586 16.77 -3.32 6.36
CA THR A 586 17.39 -2.02 6.67
C THR A 586 18.60 -1.75 5.78
N GLY A 587 19.43 -2.73 5.52
CA GLY A 587 20.58 -2.61 4.59
C GLY A 587 20.14 -2.24 3.16
N ARG A 588 19.03 -2.81 2.66
CA ARG A 588 18.44 -2.43 1.36
C ARG A 588 17.92 -0.99 1.37
N LEU A 589 17.23 -0.59 2.45
CA LEU A 589 16.75 0.77 2.62
C LEU A 589 17.90 1.79 2.61
N ILE A 590 19.01 1.51 3.30
CA ILE A 590 20.22 2.35 3.30
C ILE A 590 20.75 2.54 1.86
N HIS A 591 20.78 1.48 1.06
CA HIS A 591 21.19 1.56 -0.34
C HIS A 591 20.29 2.52 -1.13
N VAL A 592 18.99 2.43 -0.94
CA VAL A 592 17.98 3.31 -1.56
C VAL A 592 18.15 4.77 -1.14
N LEU A 593 18.35 5.05 0.16
CA LEU A 593 18.58 6.40 0.68
C LEU A 593 19.88 7.01 0.12
N LYS A 594 20.94 6.21 0.01
CA LYS A 594 22.19 6.63 -0.62
C LYS A 594 22.03 6.89 -2.12
N ALA A 595 21.28 6.05 -2.84
CA ALA A 595 20.97 6.27 -4.25
C ALA A 595 20.18 7.59 -4.45
N LEU A 596 19.19 7.88 -3.59
CA LEU A 596 18.43 9.12 -3.62
C LEU A 596 19.31 10.36 -3.39
N ARG A 597 20.27 10.28 -2.45
CA ARG A 597 21.30 11.30 -2.23
C ARG A 597 22.21 11.48 -3.45
N ASP A 598 22.66 10.37 -4.04
CA ASP A 598 23.62 10.36 -5.14
C ASP A 598 23.03 10.93 -6.44
N LEU A 599 21.70 10.93 -6.57
CA LEU A 599 20.98 11.71 -7.60
C LEU A 599 21.11 13.23 -7.43
N GLY A 600 21.73 13.72 -6.34
CA GLY A 600 21.94 15.14 -6.05
C GLY A 600 20.89 15.76 -5.13
N ASN A 601 20.14 14.93 -4.40
CA ASN A 601 19.16 15.39 -3.40
C ASN A 601 19.79 15.50 -2.00
N THR A 602 19.17 16.33 -1.15
CA THR A 602 19.42 16.31 0.29
C THR A 602 18.41 15.39 0.95
N VAL A 603 18.87 14.43 1.73
CA VAL A 603 18.00 13.44 2.38
C VAL A 603 18.13 13.60 3.89
N ILE A 604 17.07 14.03 4.55
CA ILE A 604 16.97 14.13 6.01
C ILE A 604 16.12 12.97 6.50
N VAL A 605 16.63 12.22 7.45
CA VAL A 605 15.93 11.07 8.05
C VAL A 605 15.86 11.28 9.56
N VAL A 606 14.65 11.27 10.12
CA VAL A 606 14.46 11.18 11.58
C VAL A 606 14.54 9.72 11.95
N GLU A 607 15.57 9.30 12.72
CA GLU A 607 15.83 7.88 12.92
C GLU A 607 16.50 7.57 14.26
N HIS A 608 16.34 6.28 14.66
CA HIS A 608 16.91 5.68 15.85
C HIS A 608 17.64 4.36 15.56
N ASP A 609 17.56 3.86 14.32
CA ASP A 609 18.22 2.62 13.92
C ASP A 609 19.73 2.82 13.82
N GLU A 610 20.50 1.90 14.42
CA GLU A 610 21.97 1.99 14.48
C GLU A 610 22.61 1.92 13.11
N GLU A 611 22.10 1.05 12.21
CA GLU A 611 22.69 0.83 10.88
C GLU A 611 22.50 2.09 10.00
N ILE A 612 21.32 2.74 10.06
CA ILE A 612 21.04 3.99 9.34
C ILE A 612 21.88 5.13 9.90
N MET A 613 21.99 5.24 11.24
CA MET A 613 22.82 6.27 11.85
C MET A 613 24.29 6.12 11.45
N ARG A 614 24.84 4.90 11.44
CA ARG A 614 26.22 4.62 10.98
C ARG A 614 26.43 4.89 9.49
N ALA A 615 25.37 4.70 8.68
CA ALA A 615 25.42 4.91 7.22
C ALA A 615 25.26 6.39 6.79
N ALA A 616 24.88 7.28 7.70
CA ALA A 616 24.67 8.70 7.44
C ALA A 616 26.00 9.45 7.17
N ASP A 617 25.94 10.50 6.35
CA ASP A 617 27.06 11.41 6.12
C ASP A 617 27.18 12.43 7.27
N TYR A 618 26.05 12.84 7.86
CA TYR A 618 25.95 13.89 8.86
C TYR A 618 24.91 13.52 9.93
N ILE A 619 25.22 13.77 11.20
CA ILE A 619 24.32 13.49 12.33
C ILE A 619 23.97 14.80 13.03
N VAL A 620 22.68 14.94 13.37
CA VAL A 620 22.12 15.98 14.24
C VAL A 620 21.46 15.30 15.44
N ASP A 621 22.02 15.46 16.63
CA ASP A 621 21.47 14.92 17.87
C ASP A 621 20.77 16.03 18.66
N ILE A 622 19.47 15.80 18.98
CA ILE A 622 18.62 16.75 19.70
C ILE A 622 18.31 16.19 21.09
N GLY A 623 18.65 16.96 22.09
CA GLY A 623 18.49 16.56 23.48
C GLY A 623 18.66 17.70 24.47
N PRO A 624 19.33 17.44 25.62
CA PRO A 624 19.80 16.12 26.06
C PRO A 624 18.65 15.17 26.51
N ASP A 625 17.53 15.74 26.97
CA ASP A 625 16.35 15.04 27.49
C ASP A 625 15.11 15.27 26.60
N ALA A 626 13.96 14.79 27.08
CA ALA A 626 12.69 14.91 26.38
C ALA A 626 11.85 16.11 26.86
N GLY A 627 10.89 16.54 26.03
CA GLY A 627 9.93 17.60 26.33
C GLY A 627 10.59 18.94 26.66
N ARG A 628 10.22 19.54 27.80
CA ARG A 628 10.75 20.85 28.22
C ARG A 628 12.27 20.88 28.47
N LEU A 629 12.86 19.76 28.84
CA LEU A 629 14.30 19.63 29.08
C LEU A 629 15.09 19.36 27.79
N GLY A 630 14.42 18.91 26.72
CA GLY A 630 14.97 18.74 25.36
C GLY A 630 15.03 20.03 24.56
N GLY A 631 15.00 19.89 23.23
CA GLY A 631 14.90 20.98 22.27
C GLY A 631 16.18 21.75 22.04
N ARG A 632 17.35 21.18 22.35
CA ARG A 632 18.67 21.76 22.08
C ARG A 632 19.45 20.86 21.13
N VAL A 633 20.31 21.45 20.30
CA VAL A 633 21.30 20.69 19.53
C VAL A 633 22.41 20.26 20.49
N VAL A 634 22.57 18.96 20.68
CA VAL A 634 23.66 18.38 21.51
C VAL A 634 24.89 18.15 20.66
N PHE A 635 24.68 17.63 19.45
CA PHE A 635 25.71 17.41 18.43
C PHE A 635 25.15 17.70 17.04
N ALA A 636 25.95 18.35 16.20
CA ALA A 636 25.66 18.47 14.76
C ALA A 636 26.99 18.50 14.01
N GLY A 637 27.24 17.48 13.22
CA GLY A 637 28.54 17.36 12.52
C GLY A 637 28.61 16.15 11.60
N PRO A 638 29.74 16.01 10.88
CA PRO A 638 30.06 14.81 10.13
C PRO A 638 29.94 13.58 11.04
N ASN A 639 29.47 12.48 10.48
CA ASN A 639 29.29 11.24 11.24
C ASN A 639 30.65 10.67 11.68
N PRO A 640 30.97 10.63 12.99
CA PRO A 640 32.25 10.10 13.46
C PRO A 640 32.36 8.56 13.39
N PHE A 641 31.25 7.88 13.11
CA PHE A 641 31.15 6.40 13.06
C PHE A 641 30.89 5.88 11.65
N ALA A 642 31.03 6.73 10.60
CA ALA A 642 30.82 6.32 9.21
C ALA A 642 31.89 5.31 8.78
N GLU A 643 31.45 4.19 8.21
CA GLU A 643 32.37 3.16 7.68
C GLU A 643 33.18 3.71 6.48
N GLY A 644 34.50 3.63 6.55
CA GLY A 644 35.39 3.90 5.43
C GLY A 644 35.61 5.38 5.07
N GLN A 645 35.10 6.34 5.84
CA GLN A 645 35.36 7.77 5.63
C GLN A 645 36.19 8.34 6.77
N ALA A 646 37.35 8.93 6.45
CA ALA A 646 38.00 9.84 7.39
C ALA A 646 37.05 11.02 7.68
N PRO A 647 36.92 11.48 8.94
CA PRO A 647 36.06 12.61 9.28
C PRO A 647 36.46 13.81 8.40
N SER A 648 35.51 14.28 7.57
CA SER A 648 35.79 15.40 6.69
C SER A 648 35.86 16.66 7.52
N THR A 649 37.06 17.27 7.63
CA THR A 649 37.29 18.53 8.35
C THR A 649 36.56 19.71 7.74
N ASP A 650 36.03 19.57 6.53
CA ASP A 650 35.41 20.62 5.75
C ASP A 650 33.91 20.80 6.01
N LEU A 651 33.28 19.97 6.81
CA LEU A 651 31.88 20.09 7.17
C LEU A 651 31.70 20.81 8.53
N PRO A 652 30.68 21.66 8.64
CA PRO A 652 30.44 22.39 9.89
C PRO A 652 30.10 21.41 11.04
N GLN A 653 30.75 21.58 12.17
CA GLN A 653 30.54 20.81 13.38
C GLN A 653 30.13 21.75 14.52
N GLN A 654 29.10 21.34 15.23
CA GLN A 654 28.64 22.01 16.47
C GLN A 654 28.52 20.97 17.58
N SER A 655 29.17 21.16 18.68
CA SER A 655 29.00 20.35 19.88
C SER A 655 28.80 21.28 21.08
N THR A 656 27.96 20.84 22.03
CA THR A 656 27.75 21.51 23.31
C THR A 656 28.39 20.69 24.42
N GLU A 657 28.56 21.26 25.62
CA GLU A 657 29.02 20.50 26.81
C GLU A 657 27.98 19.49 27.33
N LEU A 658 26.80 19.43 26.66
CA LEU A 658 25.74 18.56 27.06
C LEU A 658 26.00 17.09 26.60
N PRO A 659 25.70 16.09 27.43
CA PRO A 659 25.94 14.69 27.11
C PRO A 659 25.03 14.22 25.95
N SER A 660 25.61 13.59 24.92
CA SER A 660 24.91 12.90 23.85
C SER A 660 24.75 11.41 24.19
N TYR A 661 23.54 10.97 24.46
CA TYR A 661 23.25 9.54 24.63
C TYR A 661 23.46 8.78 23.31
N THR A 662 23.12 9.36 22.18
CA THR A 662 23.33 8.74 20.86
C THR A 662 24.81 8.39 20.65
N LEU A 663 25.71 9.37 20.84
CA LEU A 663 27.14 9.12 20.65
C LEU A 663 27.71 8.09 21.60
N LYS A 664 27.25 8.06 22.86
CA LYS A 664 27.67 7.06 23.85
C LYS A 664 27.27 5.63 23.47
N TYR A 665 26.06 5.43 22.94
CA TYR A 665 25.62 4.12 22.47
C TYR A 665 26.35 3.72 21.17
N LEU A 666 26.55 4.63 20.23
CA LEU A 666 27.26 4.34 18.98
C LEU A 666 28.76 4.08 19.19
N SER A 667 29.39 4.69 20.24
CA SER A 667 30.77 4.41 20.62
C SER A 667 30.94 3.13 21.42
N GLY A 668 29.84 2.58 21.96
CA GLY A 668 29.87 1.44 22.86
C GLY A 668 30.22 1.78 24.31
N GLU A 669 30.27 3.10 24.69
CA GLU A 669 30.44 3.54 26.09
C GLU A 669 29.21 3.14 26.95
N GLU A 670 28.02 3.24 26.39
CA GLU A 670 26.80 2.69 26.97
C GLU A 670 26.26 1.57 26.09
N THR A 671 25.80 0.46 26.70
CA THR A 671 25.25 -0.71 26.03
C THR A 671 24.01 -1.23 26.74
N ILE A 672 23.14 -1.90 26.01
CA ILE A 672 22.08 -2.72 26.61
C ILE A 672 22.70 -4.10 26.87
N ASP A 673 22.83 -4.48 28.13
CA ASP A 673 23.51 -5.71 28.52
C ASP A 673 22.69 -6.95 28.18
N VAL A 674 23.39 -8.02 27.78
CA VAL A 674 22.80 -9.35 27.61
C VAL A 674 22.57 -9.94 29.02
N PRO A 675 21.38 -10.46 29.32
CA PRO A 675 21.14 -11.11 30.62
C PRO A 675 22.13 -12.25 30.91
N SER A 676 22.72 -12.26 32.09
CA SER A 676 23.70 -13.30 32.46
C SER A 676 23.10 -14.71 32.53
N THR A 677 21.80 -14.80 32.78
CA THR A 677 21.04 -16.06 32.86
C THR A 677 19.69 -15.88 32.17
N ARG A 678 19.22 -16.91 31.44
CA ARG A 678 17.87 -16.96 30.87
C ARG A 678 16.92 -17.58 31.89
N ARG A 679 15.67 -17.10 31.97
CA ARG A 679 14.63 -17.70 32.78
C ARG A 679 14.25 -19.06 32.22
N SER A 680 14.16 -20.07 33.10
CA SER A 680 13.60 -21.37 32.75
C SER A 680 12.08 -21.31 32.77
N TRP A 681 11.44 -22.10 31.93
CA TRP A 681 10.00 -22.24 31.90
C TRP A 681 9.59 -23.71 31.96
N THR A 682 8.37 -23.98 32.45
CA THR A 682 7.84 -25.32 32.63
C THR A 682 6.49 -25.52 31.93
N HIS A 683 5.84 -24.41 31.53
CA HIS A 683 4.53 -24.40 30.90
C HIS A 683 4.59 -23.60 29.62
N SER A 684 3.85 -24.06 28.61
CA SER A 684 3.74 -23.40 27.30
C SER A 684 2.33 -23.53 26.74
N ILE A 685 2.01 -22.62 25.79
CA ILE A 685 0.85 -22.72 24.92
C ILE A 685 1.37 -23.08 23.55
N THR A 686 0.78 -24.08 22.91
CA THR A 686 1.18 -24.50 21.55
C THR A 686 0.06 -24.23 20.56
N VAL A 687 0.40 -23.56 19.46
CA VAL A 687 -0.45 -23.43 18.27
C VAL A 687 -0.03 -24.49 17.29
N GLU A 688 -0.91 -25.45 17.00
CA GLU A 688 -0.62 -26.55 16.11
C GLU A 688 -1.21 -26.31 14.71
N GLY A 689 -0.40 -26.56 13.68
CA GLY A 689 -0.83 -26.58 12.30
C GLY A 689 -1.31 -25.21 11.76
N ALA A 690 -0.67 -24.12 12.14
CA ALA A 690 -1.02 -22.76 11.67
C ALA A 690 -0.85 -22.62 10.16
N ARG A 691 -1.94 -22.27 9.42
CA ARG A 691 -1.97 -22.22 7.94
C ARG A 691 -2.53 -20.92 7.35
N ALA A 692 -2.96 -19.98 8.19
CA ALA A 692 -3.53 -18.73 7.69
C ALA A 692 -2.50 -17.93 6.85
N ASN A 693 -2.96 -17.31 5.79
CA ASN A 693 -2.16 -16.52 4.84
C ASN A 693 -0.97 -17.31 4.27
N ASN A 694 0.27 -16.88 4.58
CA ASN A 694 1.48 -17.52 4.07
C ASN A 694 2.04 -18.64 4.96
N LEU A 695 1.47 -18.89 6.14
CA LEU A 695 1.95 -19.92 7.07
C LEU A 695 1.78 -21.34 6.49
N LYS A 696 2.79 -22.18 6.67
CA LYS A 696 2.92 -23.51 6.03
C LYS A 696 2.56 -24.68 6.94
N GLY A 697 1.54 -24.52 7.79
CA GLY A 697 1.12 -25.60 8.70
C GLY A 697 2.09 -25.77 9.88
N ILE A 698 2.67 -24.69 10.34
CA ILE A 698 3.68 -24.70 11.41
C ILE A 698 3.06 -24.97 12.78
N THR A 699 3.82 -25.65 13.62
CA THR A 699 3.52 -25.83 15.04
C THR A 699 4.51 -25.00 15.84
N VAL A 700 4.00 -24.13 16.73
CA VAL A 700 4.81 -23.15 17.46
C VAL A 700 4.44 -23.18 18.94
N GLU A 701 5.45 -23.27 19.77
CA GLU A 701 5.35 -23.29 21.22
C GLU A 701 5.67 -21.91 21.81
N PHE A 702 4.82 -21.41 22.69
CA PHE A 702 4.94 -20.12 23.38
C PHE A 702 5.13 -20.36 24.88
N PRO A 703 6.35 -20.26 25.41
CA PRO A 703 6.64 -20.42 26.82
C PRO A 703 5.92 -19.37 27.68
N LEU A 704 5.52 -19.77 28.90
CA LEU A 704 4.85 -18.91 29.87
C LEU A 704 5.80 -18.46 30.97
N ASN A 705 5.47 -17.33 31.64
CA ASN A 705 6.24 -16.68 32.70
C ASN A 705 7.66 -16.25 32.31
N VAL A 706 7.88 -16.03 31.01
CA VAL A 706 9.13 -15.56 30.43
C VAL A 706 8.87 -14.48 29.38
N MET A 707 9.91 -13.85 28.87
CA MET A 707 9.88 -12.91 27.77
C MET A 707 10.21 -13.64 26.49
N THR A 708 9.19 -13.88 25.65
CA THR A 708 9.31 -14.51 24.34
C THR A 708 9.27 -13.45 23.23
N VAL A 709 10.17 -13.55 22.26
CA VAL A 709 10.18 -12.67 21.09
C VAL A 709 9.90 -13.47 19.83
N VAL A 710 8.92 -13.03 19.03
CA VAL A 710 8.65 -13.53 17.67
C VAL A 710 9.29 -12.58 16.67
N THR A 711 10.23 -13.07 15.89
CA THR A 711 11.03 -12.31 14.95
C THR A 711 11.04 -12.95 13.54
N GLY A 712 11.81 -12.38 12.62
CA GLY A 712 11.96 -12.83 11.23
C GLY A 712 11.78 -11.70 10.23
N VAL A 713 12.10 -11.94 8.98
CA VAL A 713 12.05 -10.92 7.91
C VAL A 713 10.64 -10.33 7.72
N SER A 714 10.55 -9.16 7.07
CA SER A 714 9.27 -8.53 6.75
C SER A 714 8.42 -9.46 5.86
N GLY A 715 7.12 -9.61 6.20
CA GLY A 715 6.22 -10.51 5.47
C GLY A 715 6.38 -12.01 5.76
N SER A 716 7.20 -12.43 6.75
CA SER A 716 7.42 -13.86 7.10
C SER A 716 6.23 -14.55 7.79
N GLY A 717 5.20 -13.79 8.22
CA GLY A 717 3.98 -14.35 8.83
C GLY A 717 3.85 -14.10 10.33
N LYS A 718 4.70 -13.29 10.97
CA LYS A 718 4.68 -12.98 12.43
C LYS A 718 3.31 -12.47 12.90
N SER A 719 2.81 -11.41 12.30
CA SER A 719 1.50 -10.82 12.66
C SER A 719 0.35 -11.78 12.36
N THR A 720 0.48 -12.65 11.35
CA THR A 720 -0.49 -13.72 11.09
C THR A 720 -0.53 -14.72 12.23
N LEU A 721 0.64 -15.20 12.69
CA LEU A 721 0.73 -16.17 13.78
C LEU A 721 0.21 -15.59 15.10
N VAL A 722 0.65 -14.37 15.46
CA VAL A 722 0.37 -13.79 16.78
C VAL A 722 -0.98 -13.07 16.82
N ARG A 723 -1.21 -12.12 15.89
CA ARG A 723 -2.40 -11.25 15.90
C ARG A 723 -3.62 -11.91 15.29
N SER A 724 -3.44 -12.72 14.21
CA SER A 724 -4.57 -13.30 13.49
C SER A 724 -4.95 -14.71 13.98
N ILE A 725 -4.04 -15.45 14.63
CA ILE A 725 -4.30 -16.81 15.13
C ILE A 725 -4.30 -16.84 16.65
N LEU A 726 -3.14 -16.66 17.29
CA LEU A 726 -2.97 -16.88 18.74
C LEU A 726 -3.90 -15.99 19.58
N TYR A 727 -3.87 -14.68 19.36
CA TYR A 727 -4.65 -13.72 20.13
C TYR A 727 -6.17 -13.97 20.06
N PRO A 728 -6.81 -14.04 18.88
CA PRO A 728 -8.24 -14.31 18.81
C PRO A 728 -8.62 -15.73 19.25
N ALA A 729 -7.73 -16.71 19.10
CA ALA A 729 -7.97 -18.07 19.59
C ALA A 729 -8.02 -18.11 21.12
N LEU A 730 -7.08 -17.43 21.80
CA LEU A 730 -7.09 -17.31 23.27
C LEU A 730 -8.29 -16.51 23.79
N LYS A 731 -8.64 -15.39 23.13
CA LYS A 731 -9.84 -14.61 23.50
C LYS A 731 -11.10 -15.47 23.49
N ARG A 732 -11.26 -16.30 22.43
CA ARG A 732 -12.40 -17.22 22.34
C ARG A 732 -12.37 -18.35 23.37
N HIS A 733 -11.17 -18.83 23.71
CA HIS A 733 -11.01 -19.82 24.79
C HIS A 733 -11.49 -19.26 26.14
N PHE A 734 -11.31 -17.94 26.38
CA PHE A 734 -11.77 -17.25 27.59
C PHE A 734 -13.19 -16.66 27.46
N ASP A 735 -13.98 -17.07 26.46
CA ASP A 735 -15.32 -16.56 26.17
C ASP A 735 -15.41 -15.05 26.01
N GLU A 736 -14.31 -14.39 25.62
CA GLU A 736 -14.24 -12.97 25.33
C GLU A 736 -14.56 -12.67 23.84
N PRO A 737 -15.23 -11.53 23.53
CA PRO A 737 -15.46 -11.14 22.15
C PRO A 737 -14.14 -10.96 21.38
N ALA A 738 -14.02 -11.66 20.28
CA ALA A 738 -12.84 -11.55 19.40
C ALA A 738 -13.20 -11.82 17.95
N ASP A 739 -12.34 -11.31 17.07
CA ASP A 739 -12.37 -11.68 15.66
C ASP A 739 -12.19 -13.21 15.51
N ARG A 740 -12.54 -13.71 14.35
CA ARG A 740 -12.28 -15.10 14.04
C ARG A 740 -10.77 -15.35 13.93
N PRO A 741 -10.23 -16.40 14.61
CA PRO A 741 -8.85 -16.80 14.39
C PRO A 741 -8.63 -17.29 12.95
N GLY A 742 -7.44 -17.02 12.40
CA GLY A 742 -7.00 -17.61 11.14
C GLY A 742 -6.90 -19.13 11.23
N GLU A 743 -6.65 -19.77 10.12
CA GLU A 743 -6.63 -21.24 10.04
C GLU A 743 -5.49 -21.86 10.85
N PHE A 744 -5.84 -22.78 11.77
CA PHE A 744 -4.94 -23.60 12.57
C PHE A 744 -5.70 -24.86 13.02
N LEU A 745 -4.99 -25.88 13.47
CA LEU A 745 -5.61 -27.13 13.92
C LEU A 745 -6.21 -26.96 15.33
N GLN A 746 -5.38 -26.69 16.31
CA GLN A 746 -5.82 -26.57 17.71
C GLN A 746 -4.83 -25.76 18.56
N LEU A 747 -5.32 -25.30 19.71
CA LEU A 747 -4.47 -24.86 20.82
C LEU A 747 -4.28 -26.03 21.79
N SER A 748 -3.05 -26.27 22.20
CA SER A 748 -2.71 -27.28 23.19
C SER A 748 -1.75 -26.73 24.26
N GLY A 749 -1.40 -27.55 25.27
CA GLY A 749 -0.53 -27.16 26.34
C GLY A 749 -1.27 -26.53 27.53
N ALA A 750 -0.59 -25.67 28.28
CA ALA A 750 -1.10 -25.08 29.52
C ALA A 750 -1.93 -23.80 29.29
N VAL A 751 -2.95 -23.85 28.41
CA VAL A 751 -3.78 -22.67 28.08
C VAL A 751 -4.46 -22.08 29.31
N ASP A 752 -4.94 -22.94 30.25
CA ASP A 752 -5.64 -22.54 31.47
C ASP A 752 -4.73 -21.92 32.56
N ALA A 753 -3.41 -22.01 32.39
CA ALA A 753 -2.45 -21.33 33.27
C ALA A 753 -2.49 -19.81 33.11
N VAL A 754 -2.97 -19.32 31.95
CA VAL A 754 -3.25 -17.92 31.67
C VAL A 754 -4.74 -17.66 31.87
N LYS A 755 -5.10 -16.54 32.51
CA LYS A 755 -6.50 -16.15 32.75
C LYS A 755 -6.96 -15.01 31.85
N ARG A 756 -6.03 -14.26 31.26
CA ARG A 756 -6.30 -13.13 30.38
C ARG A 756 -5.25 -13.02 29.26
N VAL A 757 -5.66 -12.51 28.14
CA VAL A 757 -4.74 -12.09 27.07
C VAL A 757 -5.01 -10.63 26.70
N GLU A 758 -3.94 -9.83 26.69
CA GLU A 758 -4.03 -8.41 26.35
C GLU A 758 -3.09 -8.10 25.19
N PHE A 759 -3.65 -7.46 24.15
CA PHE A 759 -2.90 -7.05 22.97
C PHE A 759 -2.61 -5.55 23.06
N VAL A 760 -1.34 -5.19 23.14
CA VAL A 760 -0.86 -3.82 23.30
C VAL A 760 -0.28 -3.34 21.96
N ASP A 761 -1.12 -2.66 21.19
CA ASP A 761 -0.76 -2.09 19.89
C ASP A 761 -0.47 -0.58 19.97
N GLN A 762 -0.05 0.00 18.83
CA GLN A 762 0.28 1.42 18.68
C GLN A 762 -0.94 2.33 18.53
N HIS A 763 -2.17 1.79 18.49
CA HIS A 763 -3.35 2.61 18.35
C HIS A 763 -3.56 3.55 19.55
N PRO A 764 -4.10 4.77 19.32
CA PRO A 764 -4.40 5.69 20.41
C PRO A 764 -5.25 5.07 21.50
N ILE A 765 -5.02 5.47 22.77
CA ILE A 765 -5.74 4.99 23.96
C ILE A 765 -7.24 5.37 24.00
N GLY A 766 -7.71 6.13 23.00
CA GLY A 766 -9.12 6.47 22.79
C GLY A 766 -9.31 7.18 21.46
N ARG A 767 -10.53 7.10 20.93
CA ARG A 767 -10.89 7.71 19.63
C ARG A 767 -11.21 9.21 19.73
N SER A 768 -11.42 9.72 20.92
CA SER A 768 -11.77 11.13 21.15
C SER A 768 -10.53 11.96 21.41
N SER A 769 -10.47 13.18 20.86
CA SER A 769 -9.47 14.22 21.18
C SER A 769 -9.37 14.54 22.68
N ARG A 770 -10.39 14.18 23.48
CA ARG A 770 -10.45 14.31 24.94
C ARG A 770 -9.78 13.16 25.70
N SER A 771 -9.42 12.07 25.01
CA SER A 771 -8.68 10.97 25.64
C SER A 771 -7.26 11.42 25.98
N ASN A 772 -6.79 11.17 27.19
CA ASN A 772 -5.45 11.56 27.65
C ASN A 772 -4.89 10.56 28.67
N PRO A 773 -3.56 10.58 28.94
CA PRO A 773 -2.91 9.63 29.82
C PRO A 773 -3.45 9.62 31.26
N VAL A 774 -3.73 10.80 31.84
CA VAL A 774 -4.17 10.88 33.23
C VAL A 774 -5.56 10.30 33.44
N THR A 775 -6.45 10.40 32.43
CA THR A 775 -7.77 9.76 32.48
C THR A 775 -7.66 8.25 32.31
N TYR A 776 -6.81 7.79 31.41
CA TYR A 776 -6.60 6.36 31.14
C TYR A 776 -6.08 5.62 32.39
N LEU A 777 -5.12 6.21 33.11
CA LEU A 777 -4.61 5.65 34.36
C LEU A 777 -5.56 5.85 35.57
N LYS A 778 -6.73 6.45 35.35
CA LYS A 778 -7.71 6.79 36.44
C LYS A 778 -7.13 7.68 37.55
N ALA A 779 -6.06 8.42 37.27
CA ALA A 779 -5.48 9.39 38.21
C ALA A 779 -6.30 10.68 38.22
N TYR A 780 -6.97 11.00 37.10
CA TYR A 780 -7.82 12.19 37.00
C TYR A 780 -9.02 12.17 37.97
N ASP A 781 -9.55 11.00 38.28
CA ASP A 781 -10.65 10.86 39.25
C ASP A 781 -10.26 11.34 40.63
N GLU A 782 -9.04 11.04 41.07
CA GLU A 782 -8.53 11.50 42.37
C GLU A 782 -8.21 13.01 42.33
N ILE A 783 -7.71 13.54 41.18
CA ILE A 783 -7.45 14.98 41.00
C ILE A 783 -8.78 15.74 41.06
N ARG A 784 -9.83 15.28 40.38
CA ARG A 784 -11.15 15.91 40.42
C ARG A 784 -11.75 15.93 41.83
N LYS A 785 -11.59 14.85 42.59
CA LYS A 785 -12.02 14.82 44.01
C LYS A 785 -11.27 15.86 44.82
N LEU A 786 -9.94 15.93 44.69
CA LEU A 786 -9.09 16.89 45.39
C LEU A 786 -9.48 18.33 45.07
N MET A 787 -9.82 18.65 43.79
CA MET A 787 -10.27 19.99 43.42
C MET A 787 -11.65 20.33 44.01
N ALA A 788 -12.57 19.37 44.08
CA ALA A 788 -13.88 19.56 44.68
C ALA A 788 -13.82 19.71 46.23
N GLU A 789 -12.78 19.24 46.85
CA GLU A 789 -12.54 19.39 48.31
C GLU A 789 -12.08 20.79 48.70
N GLN A 790 -11.67 21.62 47.74
CA GLN A 790 -11.18 22.98 48.02
C GLN A 790 -12.29 23.90 48.58
N THR A 791 -11.95 24.84 49.44
CA THR A 791 -12.90 25.72 50.12
C THR A 791 -13.83 26.45 49.15
N LEU A 792 -13.27 27.06 48.09
CA LEU A 792 -14.06 27.78 47.07
C LEU A 792 -15.00 26.85 46.30
N ALA A 793 -14.56 25.64 45.96
CA ALA A 793 -15.40 24.64 45.29
C ALA A 793 -16.59 24.22 46.13
N LYS A 794 -16.39 24.03 47.45
CA LYS A 794 -17.47 23.72 48.40
C LYS A 794 -18.45 24.89 48.54
N GLN A 795 -17.96 26.12 48.60
CA GLN A 795 -18.80 27.32 48.67
C GLN A 795 -19.68 27.51 47.44
N LEU A 796 -19.16 27.20 46.27
CA LEU A 796 -19.88 27.31 44.99
C LEU A 796 -20.66 26.03 44.64
N GLY A 797 -20.66 25.00 45.47
CA GLY A 797 -21.38 23.75 45.24
C GLY A 797 -20.81 22.90 44.09
N PHE A 798 -19.52 23.04 43.75
CA PHE A 798 -18.90 22.29 42.66
C PHE A 798 -18.58 20.86 43.09
N SER A 799 -19.24 19.89 42.54
CA SER A 799 -18.96 18.47 42.68
C SER A 799 -17.73 18.06 41.80
N PRO A 800 -17.15 16.86 41.96
CA PRO A 800 -16.06 16.38 41.09
C PRO A 800 -16.39 16.36 39.61
N ALA A 801 -17.68 16.34 39.23
CA ALA A 801 -18.15 16.37 37.84
C ALA A 801 -17.86 17.71 37.16
N PHE A 802 -17.90 18.84 37.90
CA PHE A 802 -17.58 20.17 37.35
C PHE A 802 -16.12 20.30 36.89
N PHE A 803 -15.19 19.53 37.43
CA PHE A 803 -13.79 19.48 37.06
C PHE A 803 -13.51 18.45 35.95
N SER A 804 -14.57 18.02 35.24
CA SER A 804 -14.44 17.10 34.10
C SER A 804 -14.64 17.85 32.79
N PHE A 805 -13.73 17.69 31.85
CA PHE A 805 -13.89 18.19 30.47
C PHE A 805 -14.74 17.25 29.59
N ASN A 806 -15.19 16.09 30.12
CA ASN A 806 -16.05 15.14 29.41
C ASN A 806 -17.55 15.29 29.74
N THR A 807 -17.88 15.89 30.87
CA THR A 807 -19.26 16.04 31.35
C THR A 807 -19.68 17.51 31.36
N ASP A 808 -20.99 17.77 31.15
CA ASP A 808 -21.54 19.12 31.22
C ASP A 808 -21.47 19.66 32.65
N GLY A 809 -21.46 20.98 32.77
CA GLY A 809 -21.38 21.71 34.04
C GLY A 809 -20.19 22.66 34.06
N GLY A 810 -18.96 22.14 34.15
CA GLY A 810 -17.74 22.96 34.25
C GLY A 810 -16.93 23.11 32.95
N ARG A 811 -17.18 22.32 31.92
CA ARG A 811 -16.48 22.40 30.62
C ARG A 811 -16.93 23.60 29.80
N CYS A 812 -16.08 24.11 28.95
CA CYS A 812 -16.44 25.09 27.95
C CYS A 812 -17.56 24.55 27.03
N GLU A 813 -18.62 25.32 26.82
CA GLU A 813 -19.78 24.90 26.04
C GLU A 813 -19.51 24.92 24.53
N GLU A 814 -18.69 25.86 24.06
CA GLU A 814 -18.36 26.01 22.66
C GLU A 814 -17.49 24.84 22.15
N CYS A 815 -16.32 24.63 22.72
CA CYS A 815 -15.45 23.52 22.35
C CYS A 815 -15.78 22.19 23.05
N LYS A 816 -16.83 22.15 23.88
CA LYS A 816 -17.24 20.94 24.63
C LYS A 816 -16.12 20.29 25.41
N GLY A 817 -15.15 21.07 25.88
CA GLY A 817 -14.01 20.61 26.67
C GLY A 817 -12.79 20.13 25.85
N GLU A 818 -12.79 20.33 24.55
CA GLU A 818 -11.64 19.97 23.68
C GLU A 818 -10.50 21.01 23.76
N GLY A 819 -10.85 22.27 23.98
CA GLY A 819 -9.93 23.39 23.98
C GLY A 819 -9.60 23.90 22.56
N VAL A 820 -9.98 23.15 21.52
CA VAL A 820 -9.79 23.48 20.12
C VAL A 820 -11.11 23.35 19.36
N VAL A 821 -11.22 24.04 18.24
CA VAL A 821 -12.30 23.91 17.26
C VAL A 821 -11.69 23.33 15.99
N HIS A 822 -12.28 22.25 15.50
CA HIS A 822 -11.87 21.60 14.26
C HIS A 822 -12.57 22.26 13.08
N VAL A 823 -11.83 22.69 12.11
CA VAL A 823 -12.32 23.21 10.82
C VAL A 823 -12.01 22.18 9.76
N GLU A 824 -13.05 21.48 9.29
CA GLU A 824 -12.90 20.50 8.20
C GLU A 824 -12.57 21.21 6.88
N MET A 825 -11.51 20.78 6.23
CA MET A 825 -11.04 21.33 4.95
C MET A 825 -11.26 20.28 3.85
N GLN A 826 -11.98 20.64 2.78
CA GLN A 826 -12.35 19.70 1.71
C GLN A 826 -11.16 19.11 0.93
N PHE A 827 -10.03 19.82 0.88
CA PHE A 827 -8.85 19.44 0.07
C PHE A 827 -7.51 19.45 0.82
N MET A 828 -7.52 19.68 2.13
CA MET A 828 -6.35 19.76 3.00
C MET A 828 -6.61 19.05 4.33
N ALA A 829 -5.57 18.85 5.13
CA ALA A 829 -5.71 18.39 6.50
C ALA A 829 -6.57 19.36 7.31
N ASP A 830 -7.44 18.82 8.17
CA ASP A 830 -8.31 19.61 9.04
C ASP A 830 -7.48 20.57 9.91
N LEU A 831 -7.98 21.78 10.10
CA LEU A 831 -7.31 22.79 10.89
C LEU A 831 -7.83 22.79 12.33
N GLU A 832 -6.94 22.71 13.31
CA GLU A 832 -7.27 22.83 14.73
C GLU A 832 -6.92 24.27 15.20
N LEU A 833 -7.97 25.02 15.59
CA LEU A 833 -7.81 26.37 16.12
C LEU A 833 -8.11 26.38 17.62
N PRO A 834 -7.34 27.13 18.45
CA PRO A 834 -7.70 27.33 19.85
C PRO A 834 -9.12 27.91 19.97
N CYS A 835 -9.93 27.36 20.87
CA CYS A 835 -11.27 27.85 21.12
C CYS A 835 -11.19 29.28 21.71
N GLU A 836 -11.86 30.25 21.07
CA GLU A 836 -11.85 31.66 21.50
C GLU A 836 -12.52 31.87 22.85
N ALA A 837 -13.62 31.18 23.13
CA ALA A 837 -14.39 31.34 24.37
C ALA A 837 -13.62 30.94 25.63
N CYS A 838 -12.82 29.88 25.57
CA CYS A 838 -12.02 29.41 26.70
C CYS A 838 -10.51 29.64 26.52
N GLU A 839 -10.07 30.27 25.45
CA GLU A 839 -8.67 30.52 25.16
C GLU A 839 -7.82 29.22 25.21
N GLY A 840 -8.38 28.11 24.75
CA GLY A 840 -7.73 26.80 24.81
C GLY A 840 -7.79 26.10 26.19
N LYS A 841 -8.36 26.75 27.25
CA LYS A 841 -8.31 26.26 28.63
C LYS A 841 -9.32 25.17 28.97
N ARG A 842 -10.22 24.80 28.06
CA ARG A 842 -11.19 23.68 28.17
C ARG A 842 -12.34 23.87 29.17
N PHE A 843 -12.20 24.73 30.19
CA PHE A 843 -13.14 24.94 31.28
C PHE A 843 -13.72 26.34 31.27
N LYS A 844 -14.88 26.50 31.96
CA LYS A 844 -15.46 27.81 32.26
C LYS A 844 -14.57 28.60 33.22
N LYS A 845 -14.67 29.94 33.19
CA LYS A 845 -13.81 30.82 34.00
C LYS A 845 -13.99 30.55 35.51
N ASP A 846 -15.21 30.35 35.98
CA ASP A 846 -15.51 30.08 37.38
C ASP A 846 -14.83 28.83 37.94
N ILE A 847 -14.72 27.79 37.11
CA ILE A 847 -14.00 26.55 37.47
C ILE A 847 -12.50 26.79 37.61
N LEU A 848 -11.94 27.69 36.79
CA LEU A 848 -10.52 28.03 36.82
C LEU A 848 -10.13 28.90 38.01
N GLU A 849 -11.11 29.50 38.72
CA GLU A 849 -10.85 30.23 39.96
C GLU A 849 -10.53 29.30 41.12
N VAL A 850 -11.01 28.05 41.09
CA VAL A 850 -10.68 27.06 42.11
C VAL A 850 -9.20 26.60 42.00
N LYS A 851 -8.45 26.76 43.07
CA LYS A 851 -7.02 26.45 43.09
C LYS A 851 -6.64 25.53 44.22
N TYR A 852 -5.81 24.56 43.92
CA TYR A 852 -5.07 23.73 44.92
C TYR A 852 -3.58 24.15 44.91
N ARG A 853 -3.05 24.60 46.01
CA ARG A 853 -1.67 25.11 46.14
C ARG A 853 -1.31 26.15 45.04
N GLY A 854 -2.25 27.06 44.73
CA GLY A 854 -2.06 28.12 43.72
C GLY A 854 -2.24 27.69 42.25
N ARG A 855 -2.56 26.43 41.97
CA ARG A 855 -2.79 25.90 40.61
C ARG A 855 -4.25 25.51 40.40
N ASN A 856 -4.83 25.93 39.28
CA ASN A 856 -6.17 25.54 38.88
C ASN A 856 -6.11 24.17 38.14
N ILE A 857 -7.30 23.65 37.76
CA ILE A 857 -7.39 22.34 37.07
C ILE A 857 -6.67 22.34 35.72
N TYR A 858 -6.68 23.43 34.95
CA TYR A 858 -5.98 23.56 33.69
C TYR A 858 -4.46 23.59 33.90
N ASP A 859 -3.97 24.36 34.88
CA ASP A 859 -2.55 24.40 35.22
C ASP A 859 -2.04 23.00 35.58
N ILE A 860 -2.84 22.19 36.30
CA ILE A 860 -2.50 20.80 36.68
C ILE A 860 -2.45 19.93 35.43
N LEU A 861 -3.38 20.06 34.50
CA LEU A 861 -3.38 19.29 33.23
C LEU A 861 -2.22 19.64 32.32
N GLU A 862 -1.71 20.88 32.39
CA GLU A 862 -0.54 21.35 31.67
C GLU A 862 0.81 20.93 32.31
N MET A 863 0.80 20.43 33.53
CA MET A 863 2.01 19.87 34.16
C MET A 863 2.46 18.61 33.43
N THR A 864 3.78 18.44 33.29
CA THR A 864 4.34 17.13 32.89
C THR A 864 4.14 16.12 34.01
N VAL A 865 4.21 14.83 33.67
CA VAL A 865 4.09 13.73 34.66
C VAL A 865 5.11 13.92 35.80
N ASN A 866 6.37 14.26 35.51
CA ASN A 866 7.40 14.51 36.53
C ASN A 866 7.02 15.68 37.43
N GLN A 867 6.62 16.83 36.88
CA GLN A 867 6.19 17.99 37.67
C GLN A 867 4.97 17.68 38.54
N ALA A 868 4.02 16.91 38.00
CA ALA A 868 2.84 16.52 38.75
C ALA A 868 3.18 15.56 39.90
N ILE A 869 4.08 14.61 39.69
CA ILE A 869 4.59 13.72 40.77
C ILE A 869 5.22 14.54 41.88
N ASP A 870 6.09 15.50 41.57
CA ASP A 870 6.74 16.37 42.55
C ASP A 870 5.71 17.24 43.28
N PHE A 871 4.81 17.92 42.53
CA PHE A 871 3.77 18.79 43.10
C PHE A 871 2.82 18.05 44.06
N PHE A 872 2.37 16.85 43.67
CA PHE A 872 1.49 16.03 44.54
C PHE A 872 2.23 15.34 45.67
N THR A 873 3.52 15.03 45.52
CA THR A 873 4.34 14.49 46.61
C THR A 873 4.51 15.52 47.73
N GLU A 874 4.86 16.76 47.37
CA GLU A 874 4.92 17.89 48.29
C GLU A 874 3.54 18.20 48.91
N GLY A 875 2.44 17.96 48.19
CA GLY A 875 1.08 18.10 48.67
C GLY A 875 0.56 16.91 49.50
N GLY A 876 1.36 15.87 49.73
CA GLY A 876 1.00 14.67 50.47
C GLY A 876 -0.01 13.73 49.80
N GLN A 877 -0.25 13.90 48.48
CA GLN A 877 -1.29 13.18 47.71
C GLN A 877 -0.77 11.82 47.23
N LYS A 878 -0.49 10.89 48.17
CA LYS A 878 0.12 9.57 47.85
C LYS A 878 -0.63 8.76 46.79
N ARG A 879 -1.99 8.79 46.78
CA ARG A 879 -2.81 8.03 45.82
C ARG A 879 -2.61 8.54 44.39
N ILE A 880 -2.56 9.85 44.17
CA ILE A 880 -2.32 10.44 42.84
C ILE A 880 -0.91 10.07 42.37
N VAL A 881 0.09 10.22 43.24
CA VAL A 881 1.48 9.91 42.92
C VAL A 881 1.65 8.42 42.55
N ALA A 882 1.01 7.49 43.29
CA ALA A 882 1.08 6.07 42.98
C ALA A 882 0.55 5.72 41.59
N LYS A 883 -0.53 6.41 41.15
CA LYS A 883 -1.10 6.23 39.79
C LYS A 883 -0.28 6.89 38.70
N LEU A 884 0.47 7.96 38.98
CA LEU A 884 1.30 8.66 38.00
C LEU A 884 2.71 8.06 37.86
N ARG A 885 3.26 7.47 38.90
CA ARG A 885 4.62 6.89 38.92
C ARG A 885 4.88 5.90 37.77
N PRO A 886 3.96 4.97 37.42
CA PRO A 886 4.18 4.05 36.31
C PRO A 886 4.43 4.75 34.95
N LEU A 887 3.85 5.94 34.72
CA LEU A 887 4.16 6.72 33.51
C LEU A 887 5.63 7.16 33.47
N ARG A 888 6.18 7.58 34.59
CA ARG A 888 7.60 7.90 34.70
C ARG A 888 8.48 6.68 34.50
N ASP A 889 8.08 5.53 35.09
CA ASP A 889 8.85 4.28 35.09
C ASP A 889 8.94 3.67 33.67
N VAL A 890 8.00 4.01 32.74
CA VAL A 890 8.06 3.65 31.32
C VAL A 890 8.68 4.75 30.45
N GLY A 891 9.33 5.77 31.04
CA GLY A 891 9.99 6.84 30.28
C GLY A 891 9.09 7.95 29.76
N LEU A 892 7.84 8.07 30.25
CA LEU A 892 6.88 9.11 29.82
C LEU A 892 6.77 10.28 30.80
N GLY A 893 7.82 10.54 31.57
CA GLY A 893 7.85 11.65 32.53
C GLY A 893 7.68 13.05 31.96
N TYR A 894 7.92 13.21 30.67
CA TYR A 894 7.89 14.48 29.93
C TYR A 894 6.53 14.86 29.37
N ILE A 895 5.60 13.91 29.17
CA ILE A 895 4.28 14.18 28.61
C ILE A 895 3.42 14.98 29.57
N LYS A 896 2.53 15.85 29.07
CA LYS A 896 1.58 16.59 29.88
C LYS A 896 0.44 15.69 30.31
N LEU A 897 -0.09 15.88 31.53
CA LEU A 897 -1.21 15.08 32.04
C LEU A 897 -2.45 15.17 31.15
N GLY A 898 -2.75 16.35 30.62
CA GLY A 898 -3.88 16.62 29.76
C GLY A 898 -3.62 16.51 28.26
N GLN A 899 -2.46 16.00 27.85
CA GLN A 899 -2.11 15.86 26.42
C GLN A 899 -3.06 14.86 25.73
N SER A 900 -3.63 15.28 24.56
CA SER A 900 -4.53 14.40 23.81
C SER A 900 -3.81 13.16 23.31
N SER A 901 -4.46 12.01 23.37
CA SER A 901 -3.91 10.76 22.85
C SER A 901 -3.68 10.78 21.31
N SER A 902 -4.38 11.65 20.59
CA SER A 902 -4.18 11.84 19.15
C SER A 902 -2.85 12.54 18.81
N THR A 903 -2.27 13.26 19.77
CA THR A 903 -0.97 13.96 19.61
C THR A 903 0.22 13.13 20.12
N LEU A 904 -0.03 11.96 20.71
CA LEU A 904 1.00 11.03 21.15
C LEU A 904 1.44 10.17 19.96
N SER A 905 2.73 9.88 19.88
CA SER A 905 3.25 8.90 18.92
C SER A 905 2.71 7.49 19.22
N GLY A 906 2.80 6.57 18.23
CA GLY A 906 2.38 5.18 18.41
C GLY A 906 3.06 4.51 19.60
N GLY A 907 4.38 4.68 19.74
CA GLY A 907 5.16 4.14 20.86
C GLY A 907 4.82 4.80 22.22
N GLU A 908 4.50 6.10 22.24
CA GLU A 908 4.03 6.76 23.47
C GLU A 908 2.67 6.22 23.93
N ASN A 909 1.72 6.05 23.00
CA ASN A 909 0.42 5.42 23.30
C ASN A 909 0.58 4.01 23.87
N GLN A 910 1.47 3.21 23.31
CA GLN A 910 1.75 1.85 23.76
C GLN A 910 2.36 1.84 25.16
N ARG A 911 3.30 2.75 25.46
CA ARG A 911 3.88 2.91 26.79
C ARG A 911 2.87 3.41 27.84
N VAL A 912 1.88 4.25 27.47
CA VAL A 912 0.76 4.61 28.36
C VAL A 912 -0.08 3.38 28.72
N LYS A 913 -0.35 2.48 27.75
CA LYS A 913 -1.05 1.20 28.01
C LYS A 913 -0.24 0.33 28.96
N LEU A 914 1.08 0.22 28.75
CA LEU A 914 1.99 -0.52 29.62
C LEU A 914 2.00 0.05 31.04
N ALA A 915 2.06 1.38 31.19
CA ALA A 915 1.99 2.04 32.48
C ALA A 915 0.69 1.75 33.23
N TYR A 916 -0.44 1.63 32.54
CA TYR A 916 -1.70 1.23 33.14
C TYR A 916 -1.61 -0.16 33.75
N PHE A 917 -1.08 -1.16 33.05
CA PHE A 917 -0.93 -2.52 33.56
C PHE A 917 0.04 -2.57 34.74
N LEU A 918 1.12 -1.81 34.71
CA LEU A 918 2.06 -1.66 35.84
C LEU A 918 1.41 -0.99 37.06
N SER A 919 0.37 -0.16 36.88
CA SER A 919 -0.35 0.49 37.96
C SER A 919 -1.29 -0.43 38.76
N LEU A 920 -1.63 -1.61 38.20
CA LEU A 920 -2.50 -2.59 38.86
C LEU A 920 -1.75 -3.31 39.99
N GLU A 921 -2.26 -3.22 41.21
CA GLU A 921 -1.61 -3.84 42.41
C GLU A 921 -1.74 -5.37 42.42
N ARG A 922 -2.86 -5.89 41.90
CA ARG A 922 -3.11 -7.32 41.77
C ARG A 922 -3.69 -7.57 40.39
N SER A 923 -3.08 -8.46 39.61
CA SER A 923 -3.62 -8.93 38.35
C SER A 923 -3.49 -10.46 38.27
N GLU A 924 -4.48 -11.06 37.61
CA GLU A 924 -4.46 -12.48 37.28
C GLU A 924 -3.32 -12.77 36.31
N PRO A 925 -2.76 -14.01 36.27
CA PRO A 925 -1.77 -14.40 35.28
C PRO A 925 -2.25 -14.03 33.88
N THR A 926 -1.54 -13.12 33.21
CA THR A 926 -1.92 -12.52 31.95
C THR A 926 -0.82 -12.73 30.91
N LEU A 927 -1.19 -13.09 29.68
CA LEU A 927 -0.31 -13.04 28.53
C LEU A 927 -0.42 -11.67 27.88
N PHE A 928 0.63 -10.87 27.99
CA PHE A 928 0.75 -9.59 27.29
C PHE A 928 1.40 -9.80 25.92
N ILE A 929 0.75 -9.33 24.87
CA ILE A 929 1.26 -9.36 23.50
C ILE A 929 1.57 -7.93 23.08
N PHE A 930 2.81 -7.62 22.76
CA PHE A 930 3.29 -6.34 22.28
C PHE A 930 3.66 -6.43 20.80
N ASP A 931 3.15 -5.50 19.98
CA ASP A 931 3.44 -5.43 18.55
C ASP A 931 4.38 -4.25 18.30
N GLU A 932 5.63 -4.54 17.90
CA GLU A 932 6.71 -3.58 17.62
C GLU A 932 6.85 -2.46 18.69
N PRO A 933 7.10 -2.79 19.97
CA PRO A 933 7.10 -1.80 21.06
C PRO A 933 8.30 -0.86 21.06
N THR A 934 9.32 -1.10 20.24
CA THR A 934 10.50 -0.22 20.13
C THR A 934 10.37 0.86 19.05
N THR A 935 9.24 0.92 18.35
CA THR A 935 8.98 1.92 17.32
C THR A 935 9.17 3.34 17.85
N GLY A 936 10.02 4.13 17.19
CA GLY A 936 10.33 5.52 17.58
C GLY A 936 11.11 5.68 18.88
N LEU A 937 11.73 4.61 19.40
CA LEU A 937 12.49 4.64 20.63
C LEU A 937 13.99 4.70 20.40
N HIS A 938 14.64 5.62 21.11
CA HIS A 938 16.09 5.64 21.22
C HIS A 938 16.59 4.49 22.12
N PHE A 939 17.85 4.06 22.01
CA PHE A 939 18.47 3.01 22.81
C PHE A 939 18.22 3.15 24.34
N HIS A 940 18.33 4.36 24.85
CA HIS A 940 18.07 4.67 26.27
C HIS A 940 16.61 4.39 26.66
N ASP A 941 15.65 4.70 25.77
CA ASP A 941 14.22 4.41 25.98
C ASP A 941 13.96 2.90 25.92
N ILE A 942 14.64 2.15 25.02
CA ILE A 942 14.56 0.68 24.93
C ILE A 942 15.05 0.04 26.24
N HIS A 943 16.14 0.53 26.81
CA HIS A 943 16.63 0.03 28.12
C HIS A 943 15.58 0.21 29.22
N THR A 944 14.91 1.36 29.26
CA THR A 944 13.82 1.64 30.21
C THR A 944 12.62 0.74 29.97
N LEU A 945 12.25 0.48 28.72
CA LEU A 945 11.16 -0.43 28.34
C LEU A 945 11.43 -1.86 28.76
N LEU A 946 12.65 -2.37 28.56
CA LEU A 946 13.06 -3.70 29.00
C LEU A 946 12.97 -3.88 30.53
N LYS A 947 13.27 -2.84 31.32
CA LYS A 947 13.05 -2.85 32.76
C LYS A 947 11.57 -3.01 33.12
N ALA A 948 10.69 -2.33 32.39
CA ALA A 948 9.24 -2.44 32.59
C ALA A 948 8.72 -3.84 32.24
N PHE A 949 9.19 -4.45 31.16
CA PHE A 949 8.86 -5.83 30.79
C PHE A 949 9.33 -6.82 31.85
N ASN A 950 10.57 -6.70 32.33
CA ASN A 950 11.10 -7.55 33.42
C ASN A 950 10.29 -7.39 34.70
N ALA A 951 9.77 -6.20 35.01
CA ALA A 951 8.90 -5.98 36.15
C ALA A 951 7.55 -6.70 36.03
N LEU A 952 6.96 -6.81 34.84
CA LEU A 952 5.74 -7.59 34.59
C LEU A 952 6.00 -9.09 34.68
N VAL A 953 7.08 -9.61 34.06
CA VAL A 953 7.45 -11.03 34.20
C VAL A 953 7.72 -11.38 35.70
N GLY A 954 8.40 -10.50 36.46
CA GLY A 954 8.63 -10.67 37.88
C GLY A 954 7.35 -10.72 38.75
N ARG A 955 6.21 -10.27 38.23
CA ARG A 955 4.87 -10.38 38.84
C ARG A 955 4.10 -11.66 38.45
N GLY A 956 4.71 -12.55 37.64
CA GLY A 956 4.09 -13.79 37.18
C GLY A 956 3.28 -13.66 35.90
N HIS A 957 3.53 -12.65 35.10
CA HIS A 957 2.93 -12.52 33.78
C HIS A 957 3.84 -13.09 32.69
N SER A 958 3.24 -13.46 31.55
CA SER A 958 3.96 -13.88 30.35
C SER A 958 3.99 -12.73 29.35
N ILE A 959 5.13 -12.52 28.70
CA ILE A 959 5.30 -11.48 27.69
C ILE A 959 5.65 -12.10 26.36
N LEU A 960 4.89 -11.76 25.34
CA LEU A 960 5.13 -12.09 23.93
C LEU A 960 5.32 -10.79 23.14
N ILE A 961 6.46 -10.65 22.46
CA ILE A 961 6.82 -9.44 21.71
C ILE A 961 7.01 -9.82 20.25
N VAL A 962 6.34 -9.14 19.34
CA VAL A 962 6.67 -9.20 17.90
C VAL A 962 7.66 -8.08 17.65
N GLU A 963 8.91 -8.43 17.28
CA GLU A 963 9.99 -7.44 17.20
C GLU A 963 11.08 -7.78 16.18
N HIS A 964 11.77 -6.74 15.74
CA HIS A 964 12.93 -6.82 14.85
C HIS A 964 14.21 -6.24 15.46
N ASN A 965 14.07 -5.46 16.54
CA ASN A 965 15.19 -4.81 17.20
C ASN A 965 16.08 -5.83 17.88
N LEU A 966 17.35 -5.92 17.44
CA LEU A 966 18.33 -6.89 17.94
C LEU A 966 18.65 -6.72 19.43
N ASP A 967 18.54 -5.51 19.96
CA ASP A 967 18.80 -5.25 21.39
C ASP A 967 17.68 -5.80 22.30
N VAL A 968 16.44 -5.88 21.79
CA VAL A 968 15.34 -6.59 22.47
C VAL A 968 15.49 -8.10 22.30
N ILE A 969 15.80 -8.57 21.08
CA ILE A 969 15.95 -10.00 20.78
C ILE A 969 17.05 -10.62 21.63
N LYS A 970 18.22 -9.97 21.75
CA LYS A 970 19.33 -10.48 22.58
C LYS A 970 18.99 -10.56 24.09
N CYS A 971 17.99 -9.79 24.56
CA CYS A 971 17.53 -9.77 25.95
C CYS A 971 16.39 -10.76 26.24
N ALA A 972 15.81 -11.41 25.19
CA ALA A 972 14.71 -12.35 25.32
C ALA A 972 15.11 -13.65 26.03
N ASP A 973 14.21 -14.27 26.78
CA ASP A 973 14.41 -15.60 27.34
C ASP A 973 14.23 -16.69 26.28
N TYR A 974 13.32 -16.44 25.33
CA TYR A 974 13.02 -17.36 24.23
C TYR A 974 12.72 -16.58 22.94
N VAL A 975 13.17 -17.08 21.80
CA VAL A 975 12.98 -16.44 20.49
C VAL A 975 12.39 -17.44 19.52
N ILE A 976 11.42 -16.99 18.73
CA ILE A 976 10.77 -17.73 17.66
C ILE A 976 11.05 -16.98 16.36
N ASP A 977 11.84 -17.58 15.45
CA ASP A 977 12.24 -16.97 14.19
C ASP A 977 11.44 -17.57 13.02
N LEU A 978 10.71 -16.71 12.30
CA LEU A 978 9.90 -17.06 11.12
C LEU A 978 10.55 -16.58 9.84
N GLY A 979 10.52 -17.43 8.80
CA GLY A 979 11.12 -17.13 7.53
C GLY A 979 11.00 -18.26 6.51
N PRO A 980 12.07 -18.54 5.70
CA PRO A 980 13.31 -17.73 5.59
C PRO A 980 13.10 -16.37 4.90
N GLU A 981 12.12 -16.26 4.00
CA GLU A 981 11.79 -15.06 3.23
C GLU A 981 10.40 -14.51 3.60
N GLY A 982 10.00 -13.42 2.94
CA GLY A 982 8.64 -12.86 3.04
C GLY A 982 7.69 -13.47 2.01
N GLY A 983 6.37 -13.33 2.23
CA GLY A 983 5.34 -13.72 1.27
C GLY A 983 5.27 -15.23 1.02
N ARG A 984 5.26 -15.65 -0.25
CA ARG A 984 5.08 -17.07 -0.67
C ARG A 984 6.19 -17.99 -0.15
N ASP A 985 7.43 -17.50 -0.11
CA ASP A 985 8.60 -18.27 0.28
C ASP A 985 8.88 -18.20 1.79
N GLY A 986 8.04 -17.50 2.52
CA GLY A 986 8.03 -17.42 3.97
C GLY A 986 7.04 -18.37 4.63
N GLY A 987 6.75 -18.14 5.90
CA GLY A 987 5.73 -18.86 6.66
C GLY A 987 6.21 -20.16 7.30
N TYR A 988 7.51 -20.41 7.34
CA TYR A 988 8.12 -21.54 8.05
C TYR A 988 8.68 -21.10 9.42
N LEU A 989 8.75 -22.04 10.35
CA LEU A 989 9.53 -21.90 11.57
C LEU A 989 11.00 -22.20 11.25
N VAL A 990 11.85 -21.16 11.25
CA VAL A 990 13.28 -21.26 10.96
C VAL A 990 14.04 -21.81 12.17
N GLY A 991 13.70 -21.33 13.35
CA GLY A 991 14.27 -21.77 14.61
C GLY A 991 13.49 -21.26 15.82
N ALA A 992 13.61 -21.96 16.93
CA ALA A 992 13.06 -21.55 18.22
C ALA A 992 14.00 -22.00 19.34
N GLY A 993 14.19 -21.17 20.35
CA GLY A 993 15.10 -21.43 21.46
C GLY A 993 15.61 -20.15 22.12
N THR A 994 16.62 -20.25 22.96
CA THR A 994 17.31 -19.05 23.49
C THR A 994 18.06 -18.33 22.36
N PRO A 995 18.35 -17.03 22.50
CA PRO A 995 19.17 -16.29 21.51
C PRO A 995 20.48 -17.00 21.16
N GLU A 996 21.14 -17.59 22.13
CA GLU A 996 22.40 -18.32 21.95
C GLU A 996 22.21 -19.63 21.17
N GLU A 997 21.12 -20.35 21.39
CA GLU A 997 20.76 -21.56 20.66
C GLU A 997 20.44 -21.25 19.19
N LEU A 998 19.75 -20.15 18.92
CA LEU A 998 19.48 -19.69 17.56
C LEU A 998 20.77 -19.39 16.77
N VAL A 999 21.72 -18.70 17.41
CA VAL A 999 23.02 -18.42 16.78
C VAL A 999 23.79 -19.73 16.51
N LYS A 1000 23.77 -20.68 17.47
CA LYS A 1000 24.38 -22.02 17.26
C LYS A 1000 23.70 -22.81 16.13
N LEU A 1001 22.39 -22.71 16.00
CA LEU A 1001 21.65 -23.34 14.92
C LEU A 1001 22.08 -22.78 13.53
N GLY A 1002 22.48 -21.49 13.49
CA GLY A 1002 23.05 -20.85 12.29
C GLY A 1002 22.10 -20.75 11.10
N LYS A 1003 20.79 -20.90 11.32
CA LYS A 1003 19.76 -20.83 10.30
C LYS A 1003 19.03 -19.49 10.36
N GLY A 1004 18.72 -18.94 9.18
CA GLY A 1004 17.99 -17.68 9.05
C GLY A 1004 18.85 -16.43 9.21
N TYR A 1005 18.27 -15.31 8.84
CA TYR A 1005 18.96 -14.01 8.89
C TYR A 1005 19.09 -13.48 10.32
N THR A 1006 18.11 -13.70 11.17
CA THR A 1006 18.13 -13.26 12.57
C THR A 1006 19.36 -13.82 13.30
N ALA A 1007 19.67 -15.10 13.13
CA ALA A 1007 20.85 -15.72 13.73
C ALA A 1007 22.18 -15.07 13.29
N GLN A 1008 22.27 -14.67 12.02
CA GLN A 1008 23.47 -14.02 11.47
C GLN A 1008 23.73 -12.66 12.12
N TYR A 1009 22.72 -11.78 12.17
CA TYR A 1009 22.85 -10.44 12.77
C TYR A 1009 22.95 -10.48 14.30
N LEU A 1010 22.34 -11.48 14.94
CA LEU A 1010 22.37 -11.62 16.40
C LEU A 1010 23.75 -12.06 16.92
N LYS A 1011 24.52 -12.80 16.13
CA LYS A 1011 25.86 -13.26 16.47
C LYS A 1011 26.78 -12.11 16.91
N ASP A 1012 26.77 -11.01 16.15
CA ASP A 1012 27.62 -9.85 16.46
C ASP A 1012 27.17 -9.14 17.75
N LYS A 1013 25.88 -9.12 18.02
CA LYS A 1013 25.29 -8.49 19.24
C LYS A 1013 25.51 -9.33 20.51
N LEU A 1014 25.63 -10.64 20.39
CA LEU A 1014 25.94 -11.54 21.50
C LEU A 1014 27.45 -11.70 21.72
N ARG A 1015 28.32 -11.15 20.84
CA ARG A 1015 29.79 -11.28 20.92
C ARG A 1015 30.25 -12.73 20.93
N MET A 1016 29.55 -13.62 20.17
CA MET A 1016 29.85 -15.08 20.10
C MET A 1016 30.73 -15.42 18.88
#